data_34c4e8b450e1b1a3e8b864536af33720
#
_entry.id   34c4e8b450e1b1a3e8b864536af33720
#
_cell.length_a   1.000
_cell.length_b   1.000
_cell.length_c   1.000
_cell.angle_alpha   90.00
_cell.angle_beta   90.00
_cell.angle_gamma   90.00
#
_symmetry.space_group_name_H-M   'P 1'
#
loop_
_entity.id
_entity.type
_entity.pdbx_description
1 polymer ?
#
loop_
_entity_poly.entity_id
_entity_poly.type
_entity_poly.pdbx_seq_one_letter_code
_entity_poly.pdbx_strand_id
1 'polypeptide(L)'
;MKSKWLLLLLWMCMVARPEAWGQEVKSANTVAEEWIQVNSSSATVLQWFEWIEKSTGIVLSYNPAQMELGELRRIEPGGKMTVEELLHRILSGYQVKIAFVPPRKLVVHARKIESYDVSGTVSEVDSEERLYGAVVTLEDKDGKQWNTISNGKGIFRLHVPEGTYTVKTSYMGYTPQVQSVRVTRDCFIRTRMKPLLFEIEEITVESGKRENELGELTPSNLLAFSGGDLFSQIWILPGVTSSLAGQNFMVDGGGYDENLLLLDGVPVFHPGHFSSLLPVFNGDAVKNMVFHKGFFPTPLEGRISSVTEVNLKEGNKKEHVRTLTLDMPAASVMLEGPIIKNKLSYMVGARRSWLDFFDSLLSEENRLNHSTYDYNAKLSYNFSPVTTLNFLAYGARDDYHLPLQENGENVSVLRWDNQAYQLSFATQKGRLGNSTAVFYSAHTNRAYMGEIKEDTDGYVHSGIKSLNVTTDFSYSLENLYHARWGVKYAYEVYDLVSQGEEMRVRYEPVNQVSVYYDNLLRISPEFSVQVGVHGVAYCPQHHRSYYSIQPRLSVKYFPSERNLLYLNFSKMEQFYHFLRFDSFSLPTDFRMPSIDGFKPRSSEHYEMGWKHFMNSGQCEVSVYYKTRRNVLALRPDTWVEDEGWQKYLMVGNGDSYGVKGYLYQRWKRWSLQLSYAYSRSREWFGELPEKGKVPSLYDVPHQLGGALSYQLTAHSSFSLGGMLRSGKVRFLNEDYEPLSVEEFREKREPLNYRVDVGYSYRKSFGDKLLLLRLGVYNVVGNPSEEDILSFYSVHWSGNCLPYGSLSFKF
;
A
#
# COMPACT_ATOMS: atom_id res chain seq x y z
N MET A 1 32.55 47.71 -43.84
CA MET A 1 32.73 48.93 -43.10
C MET A 1 31.42 49.37 -42.37
N LYS A 2 30.77 48.50 -41.60
CA LYS A 2 29.56 48.89 -40.81
C LYS A 2 29.53 48.28 -39.40
N SER A 3 30.61 47.69 -38.89
CA SER A 3 30.62 47.06 -37.55
C SER A 3 31.55 47.74 -36.51
N LYS A 4 32.24 48.80 -36.86
CA LYS A 4 33.14 49.52 -35.95
C LYS A 4 32.51 50.71 -35.21
N TRP A 5 31.32 51.15 -35.62
CA TRP A 5 30.63 52.28 -34.97
C TRP A 5 29.76 51.88 -33.79
N LEU A 6 29.35 50.61 -33.70
CA LEU A 6 28.52 50.13 -32.57
C LEU A 6 29.35 49.91 -31.27
N LEU A 7 30.65 49.61 -31.44
CA LEU A 7 31.60 49.46 -30.32
C LEU A 7 32.09 50.79 -29.76
N LEU A 8 32.09 51.84 -30.61
CA LEU A 8 32.46 53.18 -30.15
C LEU A 8 31.34 53.87 -29.40
N LEU A 9 30.06 53.58 -29.72
CA LEU A 9 28.90 54.09 -28.99
C LEU A 9 28.73 53.43 -27.62
N LEU A 10 29.09 52.16 -27.45
CA LEU A 10 29.10 51.47 -26.18
C LEU A 10 30.28 51.93 -25.29
N TRP A 11 31.37 52.36 -25.87
CA TRP A 11 32.54 52.87 -25.15
C TRP A 11 32.32 54.35 -24.68
N MET A 12 31.58 55.16 -25.47
CA MET A 12 31.22 56.50 -25.09
C MET A 12 30.14 56.59 -24.01
N CYS A 13 29.32 55.56 -23.82
CA CYS A 13 28.38 55.48 -22.71
C CYS A 13 29.00 55.04 -21.36
N MET A 14 30.25 54.53 -21.35
CA MET A 14 30.96 54.11 -20.13
C MET A 14 31.91 55.20 -19.57
N VAL A 15 32.07 56.36 -20.23
CA VAL A 15 33.04 57.41 -19.77
C VAL A 15 32.36 58.75 -19.42
N ALA A 16 31.05 58.82 -19.43
CA ALA A 16 30.36 60.02 -18.86
C ALA A 16 29.92 59.73 -17.41
N ARG A 17 30.84 59.88 -16.45
CA ARG A 17 30.48 60.19 -15.08
C ARG A 17 30.01 61.63 -15.00
N PRO A 18 28.78 61.91 -14.61
CA PRO A 18 28.45 63.22 -14.01
C PRO A 18 28.87 63.11 -12.55
N GLU A 19 29.94 63.72 -12.19
CA GLU A 19 30.12 64.21 -10.84
C GLU A 19 29.07 65.33 -10.65
N ALA A 20 27.97 64.96 -10.06
CA ALA A 20 27.00 65.89 -9.53
C ALA A 20 26.49 65.36 -8.22
N TRP A 21 27.11 65.78 -7.13
CA TRP A 21 26.50 66.01 -5.83
C TRP A 21 25.26 65.07 -5.48
N GLY A 22 25.56 63.83 -5.12
CA GLY A 22 24.78 63.05 -4.21
C GLY A 22 25.59 62.99 -2.91
N GLN A 23 25.20 63.73 -1.90
CA GLN A 23 25.56 63.32 -0.55
C GLN A 23 25.20 61.85 -0.43
N GLU A 24 26.20 60.99 -0.21
CA GLU A 24 25.97 59.70 0.35
C GLU A 24 25.14 59.92 1.62
N VAL A 25 23.84 59.57 1.50
CA VAL A 25 23.07 59.16 2.65
C VAL A 25 23.74 57.85 3.08
N LYS A 26 24.86 58.00 3.85
CA LYS A 26 25.44 56.91 4.61
C LYS A 26 24.30 56.38 5.45
N SER A 27 23.89 55.20 5.10
CA SER A 27 22.99 54.24 5.71
C SER A 27 22.43 54.67 7.08
N ALA A 28 21.15 54.93 7.10
CA ALA A 28 20.32 55.07 8.29
C ALA A 28 20.26 53.81 9.18
N ASN A 29 21.07 52.79 8.90
CA ASN A 29 20.98 51.45 9.52
C ASN A 29 22.05 51.17 10.60
N THR A 30 22.96 52.11 10.90
CA THR A 30 24.08 51.84 11.82
C THR A 30 23.65 51.52 13.25
N VAL A 31 22.47 51.92 13.71
CA VAL A 31 21.99 51.68 15.07
C VAL A 31 21.29 50.32 15.18
N ALA A 32 20.62 49.85 14.15
CA ALA A 32 20.06 48.50 14.12
C ALA A 32 21.13 47.40 13.99
N GLU A 33 22.27 47.75 13.40
CA GLU A 33 23.44 46.89 13.24
C GLU A 33 24.39 46.87 14.46
N GLU A 34 24.06 47.62 15.55
CA GLU A 34 24.84 47.53 16.79
C GLU A 34 24.84 46.13 17.38
N TRP A 35 26.00 45.62 17.76
CA TRP A 35 26.18 44.30 18.32
C TRP A 35 25.87 44.27 19.81
N ILE A 36 25.01 43.33 20.22
CA ILE A 36 24.63 43.14 21.62
C ILE A 36 24.95 41.69 22.05
N GLN A 37 25.43 41.54 23.29
CA GLN A 37 25.67 40.21 23.85
C GLN A 37 24.48 39.80 24.72
N VAL A 38 23.80 38.71 24.35
CA VAL A 38 22.63 38.25 25.06
C VAL A 38 23.02 37.41 26.27
N ASN A 39 22.65 37.90 27.50
CA ASN A 39 22.98 37.25 28.77
C ASN A 39 21.76 36.56 29.42
N SER A 40 20.56 36.77 28.90
CA SER A 40 19.34 36.18 29.43
C SER A 40 18.84 35.05 28.53
N SER A 41 18.28 33.99 29.10
CA SER A 41 17.77 32.85 28.32
C SER A 41 16.27 32.89 28.06
N SER A 42 15.49 33.62 28.88
CA SER A 42 14.03 33.70 28.75
C SER A 42 13.48 34.95 29.41
N ALA A 43 12.68 35.71 28.65
CA ALA A 43 11.99 36.91 29.15
C ALA A 43 10.74 37.17 28.29
N THR A 44 9.83 38.01 28.76
CA THR A 44 8.69 38.47 27.94
C THR A 44 9.17 39.40 26.85
N VAL A 45 8.36 39.58 25.79
CA VAL A 45 8.70 40.50 24.70
C VAL A 45 8.94 41.91 25.25
N LEU A 46 8.11 42.36 26.20
CA LEU A 46 8.29 43.68 26.86
C LEU A 46 9.62 43.78 27.61
N GLN A 47 9.98 42.74 28.38
CA GLN A 47 11.26 42.72 29.14
C GLN A 47 12.45 42.68 28.19
N TRP A 48 12.35 42.00 27.04
CA TRP A 48 13.39 42.03 26.01
C TRP A 48 13.55 43.43 25.42
N PHE A 49 12.46 44.15 25.15
CA PHE A 49 12.50 45.51 24.62
C PHE A 49 13.15 46.48 25.65
N GLU A 50 12.72 46.41 26.92
CA GLU A 50 13.33 47.20 28.01
C GLU A 50 14.84 46.88 28.18
N TRP A 51 15.20 45.63 28.04
CA TRP A 51 16.58 45.19 28.12
C TRP A 51 17.42 45.74 26.95
N ILE A 52 16.91 45.75 25.72
CA ILE A 52 17.56 46.32 24.55
C ILE A 52 17.77 47.86 24.80
N GLU A 53 16.73 48.55 25.21
CA GLU A 53 16.80 49.99 25.47
C GLU A 53 17.84 50.34 26.53
N LYS A 54 17.87 49.57 27.62
CA LYS A 54 18.82 49.75 28.72
C LYS A 54 20.27 49.43 28.33
N SER A 55 20.45 48.41 27.50
CA SER A 55 21.80 47.91 27.14
C SER A 55 22.44 48.71 26.00
N THR A 56 21.67 49.31 25.13
CA THR A 56 22.14 50.00 23.92
C THR A 56 21.86 51.52 23.91
N GLY A 57 20.97 52.00 24.77
CA GLY A 57 20.47 53.39 24.73
C GLY A 57 19.62 53.71 23.49
N ILE A 58 19.15 52.71 22.76
CA ILE A 58 18.24 52.81 21.64
C ILE A 58 16.81 52.93 22.17
N VAL A 59 16.01 53.84 21.71
CA VAL A 59 14.59 53.97 22.07
C VAL A 59 13.77 53.14 21.08
N LEU A 60 13.02 52.16 21.56
CA LEU A 60 12.10 51.38 20.73
C LEU A 60 10.69 51.98 20.72
N SER A 61 10.19 52.32 19.56
CA SER A 61 8.80 52.82 19.37
C SER A 61 7.99 51.75 18.66
N TYR A 62 6.98 51.26 19.32
CA TYR A 62 6.13 50.19 18.80
C TYR A 62 4.66 50.40 19.16
N ASN A 63 3.74 49.72 18.48
CA ASN A 63 2.33 49.75 18.83
C ASN A 63 1.98 48.54 19.72
N PRO A 64 1.70 48.70 21.02
CA PRO A 64 1.38 47.64 21.94
C PRO A 64 0.15 46.79 21.52
N ALA A 65 -0.79 47.36 20.79
CA ALA A 65 -1.97 46.67 20.35
C ALA A 65 -1.72 45.65 19.20
N GLN A 66 -0.55 45.70 18.59
CA GLN A 66 -0.17 44.82 17.49
C GLN A 66 0.75 43.67 17.93
N MET A 67 1.14 43.57 19.20
CA MET A 67 2.10 42.62 19.73
C MET A 67 1.64 42.05 21.07
N GLU A 68 1.88 40.77 21.28
CA GLU A 68 1.65 40.11 22.58
C GLU A 68 2.85 40.34 23.48
N LEU A 69 2.93 41.48 24.13
CA LEU A 69 4.09 41.92 24.96
C LEU A 69 4.36 40.99 26.14
N GLY A 70 3.37 40.26 26.65
CA GLY A 70 3.50 39.29 27.74
C GLY A 70 3.99 37.93 27.31
N GLU A 71 4.18 37.65 26.02
CA GLU A 71 4.63 36.37 25.51
C GLU A 71 6.08 36.10 25.88
N LEU A 72 6.35 34.91 26.45
CA LEU A 72 7.70 34.47 26.84
C LEU A 72 8.49 34.05 25.59
N ARG A 73 9.68 34.61 25.45
CA ARG A 73 10.62 34.30 24.36
C ARG A 73 11.93 33.79 24.93
N ARG A 74 12.35 32.63 24.43
CA ARG A 74 13.62 32.01 24.82
C ARG A 74 14.66 32.26 23.74
N ILE A 75 15.78 32.89 24.14
CA ILE A 75 16.93 33.14 23.26
C ILE A 75 18.17 32.56 23.93
N GLU A 76 18.97 31.86 23.17
CA GLU A 76 20.16 31.20 23.71
C GLU A 76 21.18 32.26 24.20
N PRO A 77 21.64 32.17 25.47
CA PRO A 77 22.61 33.12 26.00
C PRO A 77 24.01 32.86 25.42
N GLY A 78 24.81 33.93 25.38
CA GLY A 78 26.24 33.89 25.02
C GLY A 78 26.54 34.21 23.56
N GLY A 79 25.52 34.36 22.69
CA GLY A 79 25.69 34.80 21.30
C GLY A 79 25.84 36.30 21.17
N LYS A 80 26.76 36.79 20.32
CA LYS A 80 26.76 38.19 19.82
C LYS A 80 25.88 38.26 18.60
N MET A 81 24.89 39.15 18.56
CA MET A 81 24.02 39.39 17.41
C MET A 81 23.71 40.88 17.30
N THR A 82 23.20 41.31 16.15
CA THR A 82 22.77 42.69 15.97
C THR A 82 21.43 42.93 16.68
N VAL A 83 21.13 44.17 16.99
CA VAL A 83 19.82 44.57 17.57
C VAL A 83 18.70 44.16 16.63
N GLU A 84 18.87 44.32 15.31
CA GLU A 84 17.91 43.90 14.30
C GLU A 84 17.68 42.39 14.34
N GLU A 85 18.73 41.61 14.35
CA GLU A 85 18.65 40.15 14.47
C GLU A 85 17.93 39.70 15.75
N LEU A 86 18.26 40.35 16.87
CA LEU A 86 17.61 40.08 18.16
C LEU A 86 16.12 40.42 18.10
N LEU A 87 15.71 41.56 17.53
CA LEU A 87 14.33 41.93 17.39
C LEU A 87 13.55 40.96 16.49
N HIS A 88 14.15 40.47 15.41
CA HIS A 88 13.56 39.44 14.58
C HIS A 88 13.39 38.10 15.32
N ARG A 89 14.30 37.74 16.20
CA ARG A 89 14.20 36.53 17.04
C ARG A 89 13.13 36.66 18.11
N ILE A 90 13.08 37.80 18.80
CA ILE A 90 12.08 38.12 19.83
C ILE A 90 10.68 38.12 19.20
N LEU A 91 10.55 38.71 18.03
CA LEU A 91 9.28 38.84 17.29
C LEU A 91 9.11 37.72 16.27
N SER A 92 9.66 36.54 16.54
CA SER A 92 9.41 35.36 15.70
C SER A 92 7.89 35.07 15.69
N GLY A 93 7.30 34.89 14.50
CA GLY A 93 5.85 34.80 14.32
C GLY A 93 5.15 36.13 13.97
N TYR A 94 5.93 37.20 13.83
CA TYR A 94 5.47 38.49 13.34
C TYR A 94 6.18 38.84 12.03
N GLN A 95 5.50 39.57 11.17
CA GLN A 95 6.10 40.29 10.05
C GLN A 95 6.65 41.58 10.61
N VAL A 96 7.96 41.69 10.72
CA VAL A 96 8.66 42.84 11.36
C VAL A 96 9.20 43.78 10.28
N LYS A 97 8.96 45.05 10.43
CA LYS A 97 9.63 46.15 9.70
C LYS A 97 10.24 47.09 10.70
N ILE A 98 11.53 47.34 10.59
CA ILE A 98 12.29 48.24 11.46
C ILE A 98 12.69 49.45 10.66
N ALA A 99 12.36 50.65 11.16
CA ALA A 99 12.75 51.91 10.57
C ALA A 99 13.56 52.72 11.58
N PHE A 100 14.70 53.26 11.16
CA PHE A 100 15.52 54.14 11.98
C PHE A 100 15.05 55.57 11.94
N VAL A 101 14.98 56.18 13.10
CA VAL A 101 14.68 57.63 13.25
C VAL A 101 15.78 58.30 14.12
N PRO A 102 16.57 59.21 13.51
CA PRO A 102 17.63 59.88 14.25
C PRO A 102 17.13 60.57 15.53
N PRO A 103 17.96 60.66 16.62
CA PRO A 103 19.36 60.22 16.66
C PRO A 103 19.59 58.80 17.11
N ARG A 104 18.65 58.15 17.85
CA ARG A 104 18.82 56.77 18.37
C ARG A 104 17.45 56.09 18.61
N LYS A 105 16.53 56.18 17.69
CA LYS A 105 15.21 55.57 17.79
C LYS A 105 14.98 54.57 16.70
N LEU A 106 14.48 53.37 17.04
CA LEU A 106 13.97 52.38 16.13
C LEU A 106 12.45 52.31 16.24
N VAL A 107 11.76 52.44 15.12
CA VAL A 107 10.31 52.21 15.02
C VAL A 107 10.10 50.79 14.54
N VAL A 108 9.50 49.95 15.40
CA VAL A 108 9.24 48.56 15.16
C VAL A 108 7.77 48.37 14.79
N HIS A 109 7.49 48.08 13.54
CA HIS A 109 6.18 47.64 13.08
C HIS A 109 6.18 46.12 13.05
N ALA A 110 5.36 45.47 13.88
CA ALA A 110 5.17 44.04 13.88
C ALA A 110 3.69 43.72 13.68
N ARG A 111 3.38 42.93 12.65
CA ARG A 111 2.07 42.37 12.41
C ARG A 111 2.14 40.86 12.64
N LYS A 112 1.28 40.31 13.51
CA LYS A 112 1.19 38.88 13.73
C LYS A 112 0.91 38.17 12.41
N ILE A 113 1.69 37.15 12.09
CA ILE A 113 1.49 36.34 10.91
C ILE A 113 0.36 35.37 11.26
N GLU A 114 -0.79 35.59 10.63
CA GLU A 114 -1.90 34.67 10.74
C GLU A 114 -1.61 33.44 9.90
N SER A 115 -2.11 32.28 10.31
CA SER A 115 -1.97 31.04 9.57
C SER A 115 -3.35 30.53 9.18
N TYR A 116 -3.44 29.97 7.98
CA TYR A 116 -4.69 29.54 7.36
C TYR A 116 -4.59 28.11 6.85
N ASP A 117 -5.75 27.47 6.71
CA ASP A 117 -5.84 26.15 6.17
C ASP A 117 -5.92 26.17 4.64
N VAL A 118 -4.96 25.54 4.03
CA VAL A 118 -4.98 25.21 2.61
C VAL A 118 -5.42 23.77 2.48
N SER A 119 -6.64 23.53 2.05
CA SER A 119 -7.18 22.22 1.75
C SER A 119 -7.38 22.04 0.26
N GLY A 120 -7.50 20.81 -0.20
CA GLY A 120 -7.76 20.61 -1.61
C GLY A 120 -7.97 19.14 -1.98
N THR A 121 -8.14 18.95 -3.27
CA THR A 121 -8.30 17.63 -3.85
C THR A 121 -7.33 17.42 -4.99
N VAL A 122 -6.79 16.21 -5.07
CA VAL A 122 -6.00 15.74 -6.20
C VAL A 122 -6.82 14.74 -6.98
N SER A 123 -6.97 14.93 -8.28
CA SER A 123 -7.73 14.06 -9.17
C SER A 123 -7.06 13.94 -10.54
N GLU A 124 -7.40 12.90 -11.26
CA GLU A 124 -7.00 12.72 -12.66
C GLU A 124 -7.78 13.72 -13.55
N VAL A 125 -7.12 14.28 -14.58
CA VAL A 125 -7.71 15.32 -15.43
C VAL A 125 -8.86 14.80 -16.28
N ASP A 126 -8.79 13.58 -16.77
CA ASP A 126 -9.75 13.02 -17.74
C ASP A 126 -10.95 12.37 -17.07
N SER A 127 -10.76 11.65 -15.98
CA SER A 127 -11.82 10.94 -15.25
C SER A 127 -12.38 11.69 -14.06
N GLU A 128 -11.68 12.72 -13.53
CA GLU A 128 -11.90 13.34 -12.21
C GLU A 128 -11.78 12.32 -11.05
N GLU A 129 -11.18 11.17 -11.31
CA GLU A 129 -10.96 10.17 -10.29
C GLU A 129 -9.96 10.68 -9.24
N ARG A 130 -10.27 10.43 -7.96
CA ARG A 130 -9.48 10.91 -6.82
C ARG A 130 -8.19 10.11 -6.68
N LEU A 131 -7.06 10.79 -6.53
CA LEU A 131 -5.75 10.17 -6.41
C LEU A 131 -5.34 10.08 -4.93
N TYR A 132 -5.15 8.88 -4.44
CA TYR A 132 -4.61 8.58 -3.10
C TYR A 132 -3.09 8.60 -3.14
N GLY A 133 -2.45 9.15 -2.10
CA GLY A 133 -0.99 9.11 -2.02
C GLY A 133 -0.27 10.21 -2.82
N ALA A 134 -0.99 11.11 -3.49
CA ALA A 134 -0.35 12.22 -4.19
C ALA A 134 0.32 13.18 -3.22
N VAL A 135 1.59 13.49 -3.45
CA VAL A 135 2.37 14.42 -2.63
C VAL A 135 2.07 15.85 -3.05
N VAL A 136 1.68 16.69 -2.08
CA VAL A 136 1.42 18.10 -2.28
C VAL A 136 2.41 18.92 -1.45
N THR A 137 3.20 19.75 -2.10
CA THR A 137 4.21 20.62 -1.50
C THR A 137 3.82 22.06 -1.74
N LEU A 138 3.75 22.85 -0.67
CA LEU A 138 3.67 24.29 -0.74
C LEU A 138 5.05 24.87 -0.42
N GLU A 139 5.59 25.71 -1.29
CA GLU A 139 6.89 26.34 -1.14
C GLU A 139 6.72 27.85 -1.17
N ASP A 140 7.22 28.56 -0.14
CA ASP A 140 7.21 30.01 -0.12
C ASP A 140 8.36 30.60 -0.93
N LYS A 141 8.43 31.92 -1.02
CA LYS A 141 9.48 32.66 -1.74
C LYS A 141 10.87 32.47 -1.15
N ASP A 142 10.98 32.08 0.12
CA ASP A 142 12.22 31.90 0.85
C ASP A 142 12.69 30.43 0.81
N GLY A 143 11.97 29.57 0.05
CA GLY A 143 12.29 28.16 -0.15
C GLY A 143 11.82 27.26 1.00
N LYS A 144 11.09 27.77 1.97
CA LYS A 144 10.50 26.95 3.05
C LYS A 144 9.33 26.13 2.52
N GLN A 145 9.31 24.86 2.86
CA GLN A 145 8.34 23.90 2.31
C GLN A 145 7.42 23.31 3.39
N TRP A 146 6.16 23.13 3.01
CA TRP A 146 5.14 22.41 3.76
C TRP A 146 4.63 21.28 2.88
N ASN A 147 4.69 20.03 3.36
CA ASN A 147 4.37 18.84 2.59
C ASN A 147 3.22 18.09 3.23
N THR A 148 2.37 17.49 2.39
CA THR A 148 1.32 16.58 2.81
C THR A 148 1.05 15.55 1.71
N ILE A 149 0.26 14.53 2.05
CA ILE A 149 -0.15 13.47 1.12
C ILE A 149 -1.66 13.44 1.05
N SER A 150 -2.22 13.26 -0.14
CA SER A 150 -3.65 13.09 -0.30
C SER A 150 -4.12 11.77 0.31
N ASN A 151 -5.21 11.79 1.05
CA ASN A 151 -5.82 10.62 1.66
C ASN A 151 -6.56 9.73 0.63
N GLY A 152 -7.15 8.60 1.07
CA GLY A 152 -7.89 7.66 0.22
C GLY A 152 -9.04 8.26 -0.59
N LYS A 153 -9.43 9.50 -0.30
CA LYS A 153 -10.42 10.29 -1.05
C LYS A 153 -9.78 11.38 -1.89
N GLY A 154 -8.46 11.34 -2.07
CA GLY A 154 -7.71 12.36 -2.82
C GLY A 154 -7.71 13.73 -2.17
N ILE A 155 -8.01 13.84 -0.87
CA ILE A 155 -8.12 15.11 -0.14
C ILE A 155 -6.81 15.35 0.59
N PHE A 156 -6.27 16.57 0.51
CA PHE A 156 -5.12 17.03 1.28
C PHE A 156 -5.45 18.25 2.10
N ARG A 157 -4.63 18.54 3.10
CA ARG A 157 -4.69 19.74 3.92
C ARG A 157 -3.31 20.10 4.46
N LEU A 158 -3.04 21.39 4.48
CA LEU A 158 -1.86 22.02 5.08
C LEU A 158 -2.30 23.27 5.86
N HIS A 159 -1.64 23.54 6.95
CA HIS A 159 -1.79 24.78 7.70
C HIS A 159 -0.51 25.59 7.48
N VAL A 160 -0.65 26.76 6.86
CA VAL A 160 0.48 27.58 6.44
C VAL A 160 0.28 29.04 6.81
N PRO A 161 1.36 29.81 7.09
CA PRO A 161 1.26 31.23 7.32
C PRO A 161 0.64 31.99 6.13
N GLU A 162 0.12 33.18 6.39
CA GLU A 162 -0.30 34.11 5.31
C GLU A 162 0.86 34.36 4.36
N GLY A 163 0.65 34.13 3.06
CA GLY A 163 1.72 34.27 2.07
C GLY A 163 1.32 33.86 0.67
N THR A 164 2.29 33.94 -0.23
CA THR A 164 2.16 33.41 -1.60
C THR A 164 3.03 32.18 -1.72
N TYR A 165 2.45 31.09 -2.19
CA TYR A 165 3.08 29.78 -2.28
C TYR A 165 3.04 29.25 -3.70
N THR A 166 4.09 28.53 -4.06
CA THR A 166 4.11 27.63 -5.21
C THR A 166 3.64 26.25 -4.73
N VAL A 167 2.53 25.77 -5.25
CA VAL A 167 1.99 24.43 -4.95
C VAL A 167 2.50 23.49 -6.00
N LYS A 168 3.31 22.53 -5.60
CA LYS A 168 3.80 21.42 -6.43
C LYS A 168 3.05 20.16 -6.04
N THR A 169 2.40 19.50 -6.99
CA THR A 169 1.73 18.21 -6.75
C THR A 169 2.36 17.15 -7.63
N SER A 170 2.77 16.05 -7.04
CA SER A 170 3.37 14.91 -7.75
C SER A 170 2.70 13.61 -7.35
N TYR A 171 2.54 12.72 -8.33
CA TYR A 171 2.02 11.37 -8.15
C TYR A 171 2.66 10.43 -9.15
N MET A 172 2.92 9.18 -8.72
CA MET A 172 3.57 8.19 -9.58
C MET A 172 2.73 7.89 -10.82
N GLY A 173 3.33 7.94 -12.00
CA GLY A 173 2.61 7.73 -13.27
C GLY A 173 1.83 8.95 -13.77
N TYR A 174 2.02 10.14 -13.17
CA TYR A 174 1.37 11.39 -13.56
C TYR A 174 2.35 12.52 -13.76
N THR A 175 2.03 13.45 -14.66
CA THR A 175 2.80 14.67 -14.88
C THR A 175 2.68 15.57 -13.65
N PRO A 176 3.81 15.97 -13.01
CA PRO A 176 3.76 16.90 -11.88
C PRO A 176 3.06 18.20 -12.26
N GLN A 177 2.21 18.69 -11.35
CA GLN A 177 1.49 19.94 -11.52
C GLN A 177 2.07 21.02 -10.62
N VAL A 178 2.24 22.23 -11.18
CA VAL A 178 2.73 23.39 -10.44
C VAL A 178 1.72 24.52 -10.61
N GLN A 179 1.27 25.12 -9.50
CA GLN A 179 0.36 26.26 -9.50
C GLN A 179 0.73 27.23 -8.37
N SER A 180 0.39 28.50 -8.51
CA SER A 180 0.60 29.48 -7.45
C SER A 180 -0.68 29.75 -6.69
N VAL A 181 -0.59 29.90 -5.36
CA VAL A 181 -1.71 30.26 -4.50
C VAL A 181 -1.32 31.38 -3.55
N ARG A 182 -2.20 32.37 -3.38
CA ARG A 182 -2.06 33.39 -2.35
C ARG A 182 -3.01 33.07 -1.19
N VAL A 183 -2.43 32.80 -0.04
CA VAL A 183 -3.15 32.41 1.19
C VAL A 183 -3.30 33.64 2.07
N THR A 184 -4.53 34.16 2.16
CA THR A 184 -4.93 35.30 3.04
C THR A 184 -6.16 34.94 3.88
N ARG A 185 -6.67 33.73 3.72
CA ARG A 185 -7.78 33.09 4.42
C ARG A 185 -7.75 31.60 4.11
N ASP A 186 -8.57 30.84 4.80
CA ASP A 186 -8.79 29.42 4.45
C ASP A 186 -9.17 29.29 2.97
N CYS A 187 -8.46 28.43 2.26
CA CYS A 187 -8.67 28.25 0.83
C CYS A 187 -8.74 26.78 0.42
N PHE A 188 -9.39 26.55 -0.72
CA PHE A 188 -9.56 25.23 -1.30
C PHE A 188 -8.98 25.16 -2.71
N ILE A 189 -8.02 24.22 -2.91
CA ILE A 189 -7.30 24.06 -4.18
C ILE A 189 -7.76 22.76 -4.85
N ARG A 190 -7.96 22.81 -6.16
CA ARG A 190 -8.20 21.63 -6.99
C ARG A 190 -6.99 21.40 -7.88
N THR A 191 -6.30 20.29 -7.68
CA THR A 191 -5.20 19.88 -8.54
C THR A 191 -5.68 18.74 -9.41
N ARG A 192 -5.56 18.93 -10.74
CA ARG A 192 -5.89 17.92 -11.73
C ARG A 192 -4.61 17.46 -12.37
N MET A 193 -4.30 16.18 -12.24
CA MET A 193 -3.06 15.57 -12.72
C MET A 193 -3.34 14.80 -14.01
N LYS A 194 -2.46 14.97 -15.00
CA LYS A 194 -2.54 14.26 -16.26
C LYS A 194 -1.74 12.96 -16.15
N PRO A 195 -2.31 11.77 -16.50
CA PRO A 195 -1.51 10.55 -16.57
C PRO A 195 -0.33 10.75 -17.52
N LEU A 196 0.84 10.25 -17.14
CA LEU A 196 1.99 10.15 -18.03
C LEU A 196 1.68 9.08 -19.10
N LEU A 197 1.14 9.52 -20.21
CA LEU A 197 1.19 8.77 -21.45
C LEU A 197 2.66 8.82 -21.88
N PHE A 198 3.35 7.70 -21.87
CA PHE A 198 4.78 7.52 -22.15
C PHE A 198 5.37 8.52 -23.19
N GLU A 199 5.51 9.78 -22.82
CA GLU A 199 6.42 10.70 -23.48
C GLU A 199 7.68 10.75 -22.63
N ILE A 200 8.82 10.45 -23.27
CA ILE A 200 10.13 10.44 -22.63
C ILE A 200 10.56 11.90 -22.46
N GLU A 201 10.00 12.58 -21.49
CA GLU A 201 10.65 13.75 -20.93
C GLU A 201 11.46 13.29 -19.72
N GLU A 202 12.68 13.74 -19.66
CA GLU A 202 13.62 13.54 -18.57
C GLU A 202 12.99 14.13 -17.30
N ILE A 203 12.32 13.27 -16.49
CA ILE A 203 11.76 13.70 -15.22
C ILE A 203 12.96 13.89 -14.28
N THR A 204 13.43 15.12 -14.22
CA THR A 204 14.32 15.57 -13.16
C THR A 204 13.51 15.51 -11.86
N VAL A 205 13.74 14.47 -11.10
CA VAL A 205 13.14 14.30 -9.77
C VAL A 205 13.91 15.23 -8.83
N GLU A 206 13.45 16.47 -8.70
CA GLU A 206 13.89 17.30 -7.59
C GLU A 206 13.49 16.61 -6.27
N SER A 207 14.45 16.54 -5.36
CA SER A 207 14.39 15.85 -4.08
C SER A 207 13.35 16.45 -3.15
N GLY A 208 12.10 16.13 -3.34
CA GLY A 208 11.05 16.30 -2.34
C GLY A 208 10.92 15.00 -1.55
N LYS A 209 10.96 15.04 -0.24
CA LYS A 209 10.82 13.91 0.69
C LYS A 209 9.67 13.00 0.25
N ARG A 210 9.97 11.88 -0.39
CA ARG A 210 9.00 10.89 -0.84
C ARG A 210 8.97 9.74 0.14
N GLU A 211 8.01 9.74 1.02
CA GLU A 211 7.50 8.50 1.61
C GLU A 211 6.60 7.80 0.58
N ASN A 212 7.16 7.34 -0.52
CA ASN A 212 6.46 6.34 -1.33
C ASN A 212 6.73 5.00 -0.66
N GLU A 213 5.73 4.48 0.02
CA GLU A 213 5.75 3.11 0.47
C GLU A 213 5.99 2.22 -0.76
N LEU A 214 6.96 1.30 -0.65
CA LEU A 214 7.34 0.33 -1.69
C LEU A 214 6.18 -0.58 -2.13
N GLY A 215 5.01 -0.39 -1.57
CA GLY A 215 3.86 -1.26 -1.71
C GLY A 215 2.79 -0.82 -2.70
N GLU A 216 2.85 0.38 -3.28
CA GLU A 216 1.79 0.81 -4.20
C GLU A 216 2.07 0.37 -5.63
N LEU A 217 1.21 -0.50 -6.15
CA LEU A 217 1.21 -0.94 -7.55
C LEU A 217 0.00 -0.35 -8.28
N THR A 218 0.22 0.19 -9.46
CA THR A 218 -0.84 0.75 -10.30
C THR A 218 -0.86 0.09 -11.67
N PRO A 219 -2.02 0.03 -12.36
CA PRO A 219 -2.11 -0.56 -13.69
C PRO A 219 -1.18 0.08 -14.72
N SER A 220 -0.80 1.34 -14.54
CA SER A 220 0.13 2.05 -15.43
C SER A 220 1.57 1.54 -15.35
N ASN A 221 1.94 0.87 -14.26
CA ASN A 221 3.29 0.37 -13.99
C ASN A 221 3.42 -1.14 -14.25
N LEU A 222 2.41 -1.77 -14.85
CA LEU A 222 2.41 -3.20 -15.14
C LEU A 222 3.54 -3.57 -16.10
N LEU A 223 4.27 -4.61 -15.73
CA LEU A 223 5.26 -5.24 -16.61
C LEU A 223 4.56 -5.93 -17.79
N ALA A 224 5.22 -5.99 -18.93
CA ALA A 224 4.63 -6.54 -20.14
C ALA A 224 4.19 -8.01 -19.97
N PHE A 225 4.91 -8.78 -19.16
CA PHE A 225 4.60 -10.20 -18.90
C PHE A 225 3.53 -10.42 -17.83
N SER A 226 3.01 -9.38 -17.19
CA SER A 226 1.99 -9.54 -16.11
C SER A 226 0.59 -9.85 -16.63
N GLY A 227 0.34 -9.78 -17.94
CA GLY A 227 -0.98 -10.00 -18.52
C GLY A 227 -2.06 -9.01 -18.06
N GLY A 228 -1.68 -7.93 -17.35
CA GLY A 228 -2.64 -7.00 -16.75
C GLY A 228 -2.90 -7.23 -15.26
N ASP A 229 -2.29 -8.26 -14.68
CA ASP A 229 -2.45 -8.62 -13.27
C ASP A 229 -1.44 -7.91 -12.37
N LEU A 230 -1.94 -7.16 -11.38
CA LEU A 230 -1.12 -6.52 -10.35
C LEU A 230 -0.52 -7.53 -9.37
N PHE A 231 -1.23 -8.61 -9.07
CA PHE A 231 -0.75 -9.63 -8.13
C PHE A 231 0.45 -10.39 -8.68
N SER A 232 0.49 -10.59 -10.01
CA SER A 232 1.62 -11.27 -10.65
C SER A 232 2.96 -10.54 -10.47
N GLN A 233 2.98 -9.32 -9.95
CA GLN A 233 4.18 -8.53 -9.68
C GLN A 233 4.62 -8.54 -8.22
N ILE A 234 3.81 -9.07 -7.30
CA ILE A 234 4.15 -9.11 -5.87
C ILE A 234 5.41 -9.95 -5.61
N TRP A 235 5.66 -10.99 -6.43
CA TRP A 235 6.82 -11.85 -6.26
C TRP A 235 8.19 -11.15 -6.46
N ILE A 236 8.19 -9.97 -7.11
CA ILE A 236 9.41 -9.16 -7.24
C ILE A 236 9.75 -8.46 -5.90
N LEU A 237 8.83 -8.42 -4.95
CA LEU A 237 9.07 -7.78 -3.67
C LEU A 237 9.93 -8.69 -2.76
N PRO A 238 10.93 -8.14 -2.05
CA PRO A 238 11.83 -8.96 -1.24
C PRO A 238 11.08 -9.63 -0.07
N GLY A 239 11.37 -10.91 0.18
CA GLY A 239 10.71 -11.71 1.23
C GLY A 239 9.31 -12.18 0.87
N VAL A 240 8.89 -12.04 -0.39
CA VAL A 240 7.62 -12.58 -0.88
C VAL A 240 7.90 -13.76 -1.81
N THR A 241 7.32 -14.90 -1.51
CA THR A 241 7.29 -16.07 -2.39
C THR A 241 5.87 -16.28 -2.86
N SER A 242 5.63 -16.35 -4.15
CA SER A 242 4.30 -16.58 -4.70
C SER A 242 4.28 -17.72 -5.70
N SER A 243 3.10 -18.27 -5.94
CA SER A 243 2.83 -19.16 -7.07
C SER A 243 2.97 -18.42 -8.42
N LEU A 244 2.86 -19.14 -9.52
CA LEU A 244 3.04 -18.60 -10.88
C LEU A 244 2.21 -17.32 -11.14
N ALA A 245 0.99 -17.27 -10.67
CA ALA A 245 0.09 -16.13 -10.88
C ALA A 245 -0.01 -15.18 -9.69
N GLY A 246 0.87 -15.29 -8.69
CA GLY A 246 0.98 -14.33 -7.60
C GLY A 246 -0.19 -14.32 -6.60
N GLN A 247 -1.12 -15.24 -6.68
CA GLN A 247 -2.35 -15.22 -5.88
C GLN A 247 -2.16 -15.80 -4.48
N ASN A 248 -1.41 -16.88 -4.38
CA ASN A 248 -1.02 -17.47 -3.12
C ASN A 248 0.43 -17.07 -2.82
N PHE A 249 0.63 -16.22 -1.85
CA PHE A 249 1.96 -15.74 -1.50
C PHE A 249 2.25 -15.95 -0.01
N MET A 250 3.51 -16.23 0.26
CA MET A 250 4.10 -16.35 1.58
C MET A 250 4.96 -15.11 1.83
N VAL A 251 4.90 -14.57 3.03
CA VAL A 251 5.60 -13.33 3.36
C VAL A 251 6.44 -13.51 4.62
N ASP A 252 7.73 -13.20 4.51
CA ASP A 252 8.69 -13.22 5.62
C ASP A 252 8.61 -14.56 6.41
N GLY A 253 8.55 -15.68 5.68
CA GLY A 253 8.48 -17.04 6.24
C GLY A 253 7.14 -17.41 6.88
N GLY A 254 6.09 -16.60 6.66
CA GLY A 254 4.72 -16.92 7.06
C GLY A 254 3.95 -17.66 5.97
N GLY A 255 2.86 -18.33 6.35
CA GLY A 255 2.00 -19.10 5.47
C GLY A 255 1.07 -18.29 4.59
N TYR A 256 0.42 -18.95 3.65
CA TYR A 256 -0.59 -18.34 2.78
C TYR A 256 -1.79 -17.79 3.56
N ASP A 257 -2.14 -18.48 4.64
CA ASP A 257 -3.25 -18.15 5.54
C ASP A 257 -2.99 -16.91 6.43
N GLU A 258 -1.78 -16.42 6.43
CA GLU A 258 -1.36 -15.26 7.24
C GLU A 258 -1.50 -13.92 6.50
N ASN A 259 -2.11 -13.92 5.31
CA ASN A 259 -2.26 -12.74 4.45
C ASN A 259 -3.73 -12.32 4.35
N LEU A 260 -4.00 -11.03 4.38
CA LEU A 260 -5.33 -10.44 4.22
C LEU A 260 -5.42 -9.74 2.86
N LEU A 261 -6.54 -9.98 2.18
CA LEU A 261 -6.91 -9.25 0.97
C LEU A 261 -8.14 -8.40 1.25
N LEU A 262 -8.04 -7.11 0.98
CA LEU A 262 -9.12 -6.13 1.14
C LEU A 262 -9.49 -5.51 -0.20
N LEU A 263 -10.77 -5.48 -0.52
CA LEU A 263 -11.33 -4.75 -1.66
C LEU A 263 -12.07 -3.51 -1.16
N ASP A 264 -11.54 -2.30 -1.42
CA ASP A 264 -12.06 -1.05 -0.84
C ASP A 264 -12.29 -1.14 0.70
N GLY A 265 -11.44 -1.91 1.41
CA GLY A 265 -11.53 -2.15 2.85
C GLY A 265 -12.40 -3.35 3.26
N VAL A 266 -13.07 -4.03 2.34
CA VAL A 266 -13.87 -5.24 2.59
C VAL A 266 -13.00 -6.48 2.47
N PRO A 267 -12.94 -7.38 3.46
CA PRO A 267 -12.20 -8.64 3.37
C PRO A 267 -12.73 -9.53 2.23
N VAL A 268 -11.81 -10.03 1.40
CA VAL A 268 -12.05 -11.10 0.42
C VAL A 268 -11.28 -12.32 0.89
N PHE A 269 -12.00 -13.37 1.25
CA PHE A 269 -11.42 -14.48 1.99
C PHE A 269 -10.59 -15.45 1.14
N HIS A 270 -10.83 -15.52 -0.17
CA HIS A 270 -10.01 -16.34 -1.06
C HIS A 270 -9.37 -15.44 -2.14
N PRO A 271 -8.04 -15.45 -2.28
CA PRO A 271 -7.31 -14.47 -3.08
C PRO A 271 -7.23 -14.79 -4.56
N GLY A 272 -7.87 -15.84 -5.09
CA GLY A 272 -7.70 -16.21 -6.48
C GLY A 272 -8.81 -17.04 -7.07
N HIS A 273 -8.75 -17.17 -8.39
CA HIS A 273 -9.43 -18.17 -9.15
C HIS A 273 -8.56 -19.42 -9.28
N PHE A 274 -9.15 -20.60 -9.46
CA PHE A 274 -8.44 -21.88 -9.42
C PHE A 274 -7.26 -21.97 -10.39
N SER A 275 -7.43 -21.48 -11.60
CA SER A 275 -6.35 -21.60 -12.59
C SER A 275 -5.12 -20.74 -12.21
N SER A 276 -5.19 -19.91 -11.16
CA SER A 276 -4.19 -18.87 -10.84
C SER A 276 -3.70 -18.05 -12.05
N LEU A 277 -4.22 -18.33 -13.24
CA LEU A 277 -4.00 -17.57 -14.47
C LEU A 277 -4.91 -16.33 -14.53
N LEU A 278 -5.99 -16.34 -13.74
CA LEU A 278 -6.89 -15.21 -13.57
C LEU A 278 -6.74 -14.63 -12.18
N PRO A 279 -6.37 -13.35 -12.09
CA PRO A 279 -6.37 -12.64 -10.80
C PRO A 279 -7.79 -12.57 -10.26
N VAL A 280 -7.93 -12.53 -8.93
CA VAL A 280 -9.22 -12.44 -8.26
C VAL A 280 -10.02 -11.20 -8.68
N PHE A 281 -9.35 -10.11 -9.04
CA PHE A 281 -9.99 -8.88 -9.50
C PHE A 281 -9.67 -8.59 -10.96
N ASN A 282 -10.68 -8.09 -11.69
CA ASN A 282 -10.47 -7.57 -13.03
C ASN A 282 -9.53 -6.34 -12.97
N GLY A 283 -8.34 -6.43 -13.59
CA GLY A 283 -7.34 -5.37 -13.62
C GLY A 283 -7.85 -4.05 -14.18
N ASP A 284 -8.82 -4.09 -15.11
CA ASP A 284 -9.43 -2.89 -15.67
C ASP A 284 -10.27 -2.12 -14.64
N ALA A 285 -10.80 -2.81 -13.60
CA ALA A 285 -11.55 -2.21 -12.50
C ALA A 285 -10.66 -1.64 -11.40
N VAL A 286 -9.42 -2.13 -11.28
CA VAL A 286 -8.52 -1.75 -10.19
C VAL A 286 -7.92 -0.37 -10.47
N LYS A 287 -7.94 0.48 -9.43
CA LYS A 287 -7.29 1.78 -9.41
C LYS A 287 -5.84 1.66 -8.94
N ASN A 288 -5.64 1.07 -7.77
CA ASN A 288 -4.33 0.79 -7.19
C ASN A 288 -4.40 -0.39 -6.23
N MET A 289 -3.24 -0.89 -5.88
CA MET A 289 -3.04 -1.91 -4.87
C MET A 289 -1.92 -1.47 -3.94
N VAL A 290 -2.14 -1.56 -2.62
CA VAL A 290 -1.14 -1.28 -1.59
C VAL A 290 -0.84 -2.57 -0.84
N PHE A 291 0.43 -2.92 -0.75
CA PHE A 291 0.89 -4.14 -0.12
C PHE A 291 1.68 -3.81 1.15
N HIS A 292 1.10 -4.12 2.30
CA HIS A 292 1.70 -3.92 3.63
C HIS A 292 2.36 -5.20 4.10
N LYS A 293 3.64 -5.12 4.45
CA LYS A 293 4.42 -6.19 5.07
C LYS A 293 5.37 -5.60 6.12
N GLY A 294 5.65 -6.35 7.17
CA GLY A 294 6.55 -5.92 8.24
C GLY A 294 5.94 -4.93 9.21
N PHE A 295 5.44 -3.82 8.75
CA PHE A 295 4.66 -2.85 9.54
C PHE A 295 3.25 -2.69 8.97
N PHE A 296 2.27 -2.72 9.84
CA PHE A 296 0.86 -2.58 9.47
C PHE A 296 0.28 -1.30 10.07
N PRO A 297 -0.36 -0.44 9.26
CA PRO A 297 -1.18 0.64 9.79
C PRO A 297 -2.16 0.13 10.85
N THR A 298 -2.34 0.87 11.93
CA THR A 298 -3.11 0.42 13.10
C THR A 298 -4.57 0.05 12.80
N PRO A 299 -5.28 0.64 11.82
CA PRO A 299 -6.62 0.20 11.44
C PRO A 299 -6.72 -1.22 10.87
N LEU A 300 -5.58 -1.77 10.37
CA LEU A 300 -5.55 -3.10 9.77
C LEU A 300 -5.41 -4.17 10.84
N GLU A 301 -6.20 -5.24 10.74
CA GLU A 301 -6.27 -6.34 11.71
C GLU A 301 -6.48 -7.70 11.03
N GLY A 302 -6.40 -8.76 11.83
CA GLY A 302 -6.88 -10.09 11.48
C GLY A 302 -5.92 -10.96 10.68
N ARG A 303 -4.69 -10.52 10.40
CA ARG A 303 -3.62 -11.32 9.77
C ARG A 303 -2.26 -10.93 10.32
N ILE A 304 -1.29 -11.83 10.17
CA ILE A 304 0.01 -11.74 10.87
C ILE A 304 1.23 -11.63 9.95
N SER A 305 1.06 -11.72 8.61
CA SER A 305 2.18 -11.64 7.66
C SER A 305 2.08 -10.49 6.68
N SER A 306 0.92 -10.29 6.04
CA SER A 306 0.71 -9.16 5.15
C SER A 306 -0.75 -8.75 5.03
N VAL A 307 -0.97 -7.52 4.55
CA VAL A 307 -2.28 -7.01 4.15
C VAL A 307 -2.15 -6.39 2.77
N THR A 308 -3.00 -6.79 1.84
CA THR A 308 -3.12 -6.23 0.50
C THR A 308 -4.42 -5.45 0.40
N GLU A 309 -4.33 -4.15 0.20
CA GLU A 309 -5.49 -3.30 -0.05
C GLU A 309 -5.62 -3.04 -1.55
N VAL A 310 -6.73 -3.45 -2.14
CA VAL A 310 -7.07 -3.19 -3.54
C VAL A 310 -8.20 -2.18 -3.58
N ASN A 311 -7.97 -1.06 -4.26
CA ASN A 311 -8.97 -0.02 -4.43
C ASN A 311 -9.49 -0.04 -5.86
N LEU A 312 -10.82 -0.05 -6.02
CA LEU A 312 -11.48 0.02 -7.32
C LEU A 312 -11.66 1.47 -7.77
N LYS A 313 -11.71 1.67 -9.08
CA LYS A 313 -12.07 2.95 -9.72
C LYS A 313 -13.43 3.44 -9.25
N GLU A 314 -13.61 4.76 -9.19
CA GLU A 314 -14.90 5.39 -8.87
C GLU A 314 -15.79 5.56 -10.12
N GLY A 315 -15.27 5.22 -11.30
CA GLY A 315 -15.90 5.49 -12.59
C GLY A 315 -15.65 6.91 -13.09
N ASN A 316 -15.65 7.08 -14.42
CA ASN A 316 -15.43 8.38 -15.04
C ASN A 316 -16.59 9.34 -14.74
N LYS A 317 -16.29 10.53 -14.26
CA LYS A 317 -17.29 11.54 -13.86
C LYS A 317 -17.66 12.52 -14.97
N LYS A 318 -17.00 12.43 -16.13
CA LYS A 318 -17.18 13.36 -17.25
C LYS A 318 -17.81 12.70 -18.46
N GLU A 319 -17.33 11.53 -18.85
CA GLU A 319 -17.63 10.83 -20.09
C GLU A 319 -17.89 9.35 -19.88
N HIS A 320 -18.66 8.75 -20.77
CA HIS A 320 -18.85 7.31 -20.79
C HIS A 320 -17.68 6.65 -21.48
N VAL A 321 -17.05 5.72 -20.80
CA VAL A 321 -15.92 4.95 -21.29
C VAL A 321 -16.27 3.47 -21.24
N ARG A 322 -15.89 2.77 -22.29
CA ARG A 322 -16.09 1.32 -22.41
C ARG A 322 -14.72 0.68 -22.65
N THR A 323 -14.43 -0.36 -21.94
CA THR A 323 -13.22 -1.18 -22.14
C THR A 323 -13.63 -2.61 -22.43
N LEU A 324 -13.13 -3.16 -23.51
CA LEU A 324 -13.26 -4.57 -23.86
C LEU A 324 -11.88 -5.18 -23.79
N THR A 325 -11.70 -6.23 -23.01
CA THR A 325 -10.43 -6.92 -22.88
C THR A 325 -10.62 -8.40 -23.17
N LEU A 326 -9.79 -8.91 -24.04
CA LEU A 326 -9.69 -10.32 -24.36
C LEU A 326 -8.32 -10.81 -23.91
N ASP A 327 -8.29 -11.51 -22.80
CA ASP A 327 -7.10 -12.20 -22.30
C ASP A 327 -7.13 -13.66 -22.73
N MET A 328 -5.97 -14.32 -22.76
CA MET A 328 -5.89 -15.75 -23.09
C MET A 328 -6.86 -16.60 -22.25
N PRO A 329 -6.99 -16.42 -20.90
CA PRO A 329 -7.90 -17.23 -20.10
C PRO A 329 -9.34 -16.69 -20.01
N ALA A 330 -9.61 -15.40 -20.34
CA ALA A 330 -10.90 -14.78 -20.08
C ALA A 330 -11.21 -13.60 -21.00
N ALA A 331 -12.49 -13.29 -21.15
CA ALA A 331 -12.97 -12.04 -21.73
C ALA A 331 -13.62 -11.16 -20.67
N SER A 332 -13.41 -9.86 -20.75
CA SER A 332 -14.00 -8.88 -19.84
C SER A 332 -14.58 -7.68 -20.55
N VAL A 333 -15.61 -7.11 -19.95
CA VAL A 333 -16.22 -5.85 -20.33
C VAL A 333 -16.26 -4.93 -19.11
N MET A 334 -15.88 -3.68 -19.31
CA MET A 334 -15.94 -2.63 -18.31
C MET A 334 -16.67 -1.44 -18.88
N LEU A 335 -17.65 -0.93 -18.14
CA LEU A 335 -18.43 0.25 -18.45
C LEU A 335 -18.31 1.25 -17.31
N GLU A 336 -17.92 2.47 -17.60
CA GLU A 336 -17.83 3.53 -16.61
C GLU A 336 -18.35 4.85 -17.20
N GLY A 337 -18.92 5.69 -16.34
CA GLY A 337 -19.41 7.00 -16.81
C GLY A 337 -20.22 7.76 -15.76
N PRO A 338 -20.60 9.01 -16.08
CA PRO A 338 -21.46 9.81 -15.23
C PRO A 338 -22.92 9.44 -15.38
N ILE A 339 -23.64 9.21 -14.29
CA ILE A 339 -25.10 9.30 -14.23
C ILE A 339 -25.49 10.76 -14.09
N ILE A 340 -24.78 11.50 -13.23
CA ILE A 340 -24.89 12.93 -13.09
C ILE A 340 -23.48 13.50 -13.22
N LYS A 341 -23.22 14.29 -14.25
CA LYS A 341 -21.88 14.84 -14.52
C LYS A 341 -21.28 15.52 -13.28
N ASN A 342 -20.03 15.14 -12.94
CA ASN A 342 -19.26 15.61 -11.81
C ASN A 342 -19.85 15.31 -10.41
N LYS A 343 -20.96 14.57 -10.31
CA LYS A 343 -21.59 14.24 -9.02
C LYS A 343 -21.76 12.75 -8.79
N LEU A 344 -22.40 12.04 -9.73
CA LEU A 344 -22.69 10.61 -9.59
C LEU A 344 -22.09 9.87 -10.77
N SER A 345 -21.16 8.96 -10.51
CA SER A 345 -20.55 8.09 -11.49
C SER A 345 -20.84 6.62 -11.17
N TYR A 346 -20.76 5.80 -12.20
CA TYR A 346 -20.82 4.35 -12.11
C TYR A 346 -19.61 3.71 -12.76
N MET A 347 -19.24 2.56 -12.25
CA MET A 347 -18.32 1.59 -12.84
C MET A 347 -18.96 0.22 -12.71
N VAL A 348 -19.09 -0.52 -13.81
CA VAL A 348 -19.61 -1.88 -13.85
C VAL A 348 -18.70 -2.71 -14.75
N GLY A 349 -18.19 -3.81 -14.25
CA GLY A 349 -17.37 -4.75 -14.98
C GLY A 349 -17.86 -6.17 -14.80
N ALA A 350 -17.71 -6.98 -15.82
CA ALA A 350 -17.94 -8.41 -15.78
C ALA A 350 -16.83 -9.12 -16.56
N ARG A 351 -16.41 -10.28 -16.07
CA ARG A 351 -15.40 -11.12 -16.69
C ARG A 351 -15.82 -12.58 -16.58
N ARG A 352 -15.52 -13.35 -17.62
CA ARG A 352 -15.75 -14.80 -17.66
C ARG A 352 -14.56 -15.49 -18.34
N SER A 353 -14.13 -16.64 -17.78
CA SER A 353 -13.22 -17.53 -18.49
C SER A 353 -13.91 -18.11 -19.74
N TRP A 354 -13.12 -18.36 -20.78
CA TRP A 354 -13.59 -18.96 -22.02
C TRP A 354 -12.80 -20.22 -22.39
N LEU A 355 -11.98 -20.71 -21.46
CA LEU A 355 -11.19 -21.93 -21.65
C LEU A 355 -12.07 -23.16 -21.82
N ASP A 356 -13.25 -23.18 -21.19
CA ASP A 356 -14.26 -24.23 -21.34
C ASP A 356 -14.73 -24.45 -22.80
N PHE A 357 -14.61 -23.44 -23.65
CA PHE A 357 -14.87 -23.65 -25.09
C PHE A 357 -13.87 -24.60 -25.75
N PHE A 358 -12.65 -24.69 -25.23
CA PHE A 358 -11.61 -25.60 -25.73
C PHE A 358 -11.73 -26.99 -25.14
N ASP A 359 -12.43 -27.18 -24.04
CA ASP A 359 -12.64 -28.51 -23.44
C ASP A 359 -13.34 -29.45 -24.44
N SER A 360 -14.18 -28.90 -25.34
CA SER A 360 -14.84 -29.66 -26.39
C SER A 360 -13.88 -30.21 -27.48
N LEU A 361 -12.66 -29.66 -27.56
CA LEU A 361 -11.60 -30.09 -28.47
C LEU A 361 -10.69 -31.14 -27.84
N LEU A 362 -10.79 -31.33 -26.51
CA LEU A 362 -10.03 -32.31 -25.77
C LEU A 362 -10.77 -33.65 -25.72
N SER A 363 -10.05 -34.76 -25.54
CA SER A 363 -10.65 -36.07 -25.27
C SER A 363 -11.47 -36.02 -23.98
N GLU A 364 -12.51 -36.83 -23.84
CA GLU A 364 -13.42 -36.82 -22.67
C GLU A 364 -12.67 -36.97 -21.35
N GLU A 365 -11.60 -37.79 -21.34
CA GLU A 365 -10.76 -38.00 -20.19
C GLU A 365 -9.95 -36.77 -19.76
N ASN A 366 -9.78 -35.78 -20.64
CA ASN A 366 -8.95 -34.59 -20.43
C ASN A 366 -9.74 -33.30 -20.33
N ARG A 367 -11.07 -33.37 -20.29
CA ARG A 367 -11.95 -32.21 -20.12
C ARG A 367 -11.96 -31.78 -18.66
N LEU A 368 -11.57 -30.54 -18.41
CA LEU A 368 -11.58 -29.95 -17.08
C LEU A 368 -12.93 -29.36 -16.67
N ASN A 369 -13.88 -29.23 -17.60
CA ASN A 369 -15.21 -28.63 -17.36
C ASN A 369 -15.19 -27.50 -16.34
N HIS A 370 -14.40 -26.48 -16.63
CA HIS A 370 -14.10 -25.39 -15.72
C HIS A 370 -14.77 -24.11 -16.16
N SER A 371 -15.43 -23.42 -15.26
CA SER A 371 -15.94 -22.07 -15.51
C SER A 371 -15.66 -21.14 -14.36
N THR A 372 -15.20 -19.94 -14.70
CA THR A 372 -14.91 -18.86 -13.74
C THR A 372 -15.60 -17.60 -14.21
N TYR A 373 -16.26 -16.88 -13.32
CA TYR A 373 -16.77 -15.55 -13.61
C TYR A 373 -16.67 -14.63 -12.40
N ASP A 374 -16.53 -13.35 -12.66
CA ASP A 374 -16.63 -12.30 -11.66
C ASP A 374 -17.34 -11.06 -12.20
N TYR A 375 -17.88 -10.28 -11.28
CA TYR A 375 -18.45 -8.98 -11.54
C TYR A 375 -18.03 -7.97 -10.48
N ASN A 376 -17.90 -6.73 -10.91
CA ASN A 376 -17.59 -5.58 -10.07
C ASN A 376 -18.55 -4.44 -10.41
N ALA A 377 -19.15 -3.82 -9.41
CA ALA A 377 -19.97 -2.62 -9.61
C ALA A 377 -19.69 -1.61 -8.49
N LYS A 378 -19.52 -0.35 -8.88
CA LYS A 378 -19.34 0.74 -7.93
C LYS A 378 -20.13 1.97 -8.36
N LEU A 379 -20.86 2.56 -7.42
CA LEU A 379 -21.53 3.85 -7.57
C LEU A 379 -20.88 4.84 -6.63
N SER A 380 -20.50 6.01 -7.12
CA SER A 380 -19.81 7.04 -6.35
C SER A 380 -20.53 8.36 -6.45
N TYR A 381 -21.12 8.83 -5.34
CA TYR A 381 -21.85 10.09 -5.27
C TYR A 381 -21.07 11.12 -4.44
N ASN A 382 -20.75 12.25 -5.05
CA ASN A 382 -20.09 13.38 -4.41
C ASN A 382 -21.12 14.43 -4.00
N PHE A 383 -21.48 14.48 -2.72
CA PHE A 383 -22.31 15.57 -2.17
C PHE A 383 -21.59 16.92 -2.25
N SER A 384 -20.28 16.87 -1.96
CA SER A 384 -19.37 18.02 -2.04
C SER A 384 -17.97 17.53 -2.43
N PRO A 385 -17.02 18.44 -2.68
CA PRO A 385 -15.62 18.01 -2.93
C PRO A 385 -14.98 17.18 -1.82
N VAL A 386 -15.52 17.25 -0.61
CA VAL A 386 -14.99 16.60 0.59
C VAL A 386 -15.93 15.58 1.22
N THR A 387 -17.10 15.35 0.62
CA THR A 387 -18.11 14.41 1.15
C THR A 387 -18.57 13.46 0.05
N THR A 388 -18.38 12.17 0.25
CA THR A 388 -18.68 11.13 -0.73
C THR A 388 -19.46 9.98 -0.10
N LEU A 389 -20.35 9.38 -0.90
CA LEU A 389 -21.04 8.13 -0.60
C LEU A 389 -20.74 7.15 -1.72
N ASN A 390 -20.26 5.96 -1.36
CA ASN A 390 -19.98 4.93 -2.35
C ASN A 390 -20.78 3.66 -2.01
N PHE A 391 -21.24 3.01 -3.05
CA PHE A 391 -21.78 1.66 -3.00
C PHE A 391 -20.88 0.75 -3.83
N LEU A 392 -20.50 -0.40 -3.29
CA LEU A 392 -19.69 -1.44 -3.92
C LEU A 392 -20.45 -2.76 -3.94
N ALA A 393 -20.40 -3.47 -5.04
CA ALA A 393 -20.80 -4.86 -5.17
C ALA A 393 -19.73 -5.63 -5.95
N TYR A 394 -19.30 -6.75 -5.40
CA TYR A 394 -18.37 -7.68 -6.00
C TYR A 394 -18.85 -9.10 -5.79
N GLY A 395 -18.72 -9.94 -6.80
CA GLY A 395 -18.91 -11.38 -6.69
C GLY A 395 -18.02 -12.13 -7.67
N ALA A 396 -17.54 -13.28 -7.22
CA ALA A 396 -16.73 -14.20 -8.02
C ALA A 396 -17.13 -15.64 -7.72
N ARG A 397 -17.14 -16.50 -8.73
CA ARG A 397 -17.38 -17.93 -8.61
C ARG A 397 -16.50 -18.74 -9.54
N ASP A 398 -16.06 -19.86 -9.02
CA ASP A 398 -15.32 -20.91 -9.72
C ASP A 398 -16.04 -22.24 -9.56
N ASP A 399 -16.26 -22.92 -10.67
CA ASP A 399 -16.83 -24.25 -10.76
C ASP A 399 -15.88 -25.17 -11.53
N TYR A 400 -15.49 -26.30 -10.92
CA TYR A 400 -14.64 -27.33 -11.52
C TYR A 400 -15.27 -28.70 -11.40
N HIS A 401 -15.23 -29.45 -12.47
CA HIS A 401 -15.63 -30.82 -12.54
C HIS A 401 -14.43 -31.64 -13.00
N LEU A 402 -13.81 -32.34 -12.07
CA LEU A 402 -12.63 -33.16 -12.33
C LEU A 402 -13.09 -34.61 -12.57
N PRO A 403 -12.80 -35.24 -13.74
CA PRO A 403 -13.06 -36.65 -13.94
C PRO A 403 -12.12 -37.46 -13.02
N LEU A 404 -12.66 -38.23 -12.10
CA LEU A 404 -11.91 -39.22 -11.34
C LEU A 404 -11.87 -40.50 -12.20
N GLN A 405 -10.65 -40.92 -12.57
CA GLN A 405 -10.49 -42.16 -13.30
C GLN A 405 -10.81 -43.37 -12.41
N GLU A 406 -11.78 -44.17 -12.80
CA GLU A 406 -11.60 -45.61 -12.99
C GLU A 406 -12.77 -46.22 -13.74
N ASN A 407 -13.94 -45.63 -13.86
CA ASN A 407 -15.05 -46.18 -14.62
C ASN A 407 -16.03 -45.14 -15.21
N GLY A 408 -15.62 -43.90 -15.39
CA GLY A 408 -16.40 -42.86 -16.10
C GLY A 408 -17.61 -42.29 -15.37
N GLU A 409 -17.84 -42.64 -14.09
CA GLU A 409 -19.04 -42.23 -13.35
C GLU A 409 -18.77 -41.32 -12.14
N ASN A 410 -17.52 -41.19 -11.67
CA ASN A 410 -17.20 -40.38 -10.50
C ASN A 410 -16.67 -39.01 -10.89
N VAL A 411 -17.42 -37.95 -10.65
CA VAL A 411 -17.03 -36.57 -10.86
C VAL A 411 -16.75 -35.91 -9.53
N SER A 412 -15.54 -35.41 -9.35
CA SER A 412 -15.26 -34.47 -8.24
C SER A 412 -15.67 -33.09 -8.67
N VAL A 413 -16.47 -32.44 -7.87
CA VAL A 413 -16.86 -31.05 -8.05
C VAL A 413 -16.20 -30.20 -6.99
N LEU A 414 -15.43 -29.19 -7.43
CA LEU A 414 -14.90 -28.15 -6.58
C LEU A 414 -15.57 -26.85 -6.95
N ARG A 415 -16.18 -26.21 -5.97
CA ARG A 415 -16.83 -24.91 -6.15
C ARG A 415 -16.47 -23.99 -5.01
N TRP A 416 -16.13 -22.75 -5.37
CA TRP A 416 -16.03 -21.68 -4.36
C TRP A 416 -16.55 -20.37 -4.91
N ASP A 417 -16.99 -19.54 -3.99
CA ASP A 417 -17.47 -18.20 -4.30
C ASP A 417 -16.99 -17.17 -3.27
N ASN A 418 -16.82 -15.93 -3.72
CA ASN A 418 -16.61 -14.75 -2.90
C ASN A 418 -17.69 -13.72 -3.20
N GLN A 419 -18.17 -13.05 -2.18
CA GLN A 419 -19.13 -11.95 -2.30
C GLN A 419 -18.71 -10.81 -1.36
N ALA A 420 -18.82 -9.57 -1.83
CA ALA A 420 -18.56 -8.37 -1.04
C ALA A 420 -19.51 -7.25 -1.46
N TYR A 421 -20.21 -6.69 -0.47
CA TYR A 421 -21.10 -5.55 -0.66
C TYR A 421 -20.79 -4.50 0.40
N GLN A 422 -20.70 -3.24 -0.01
CA GLN A 422 -20.39 -2.16 0.92
C GLN A 422 -21.18 -0.91 0.60
N LEU A 423 -21.61 -0.22 1.65
CA LEU A 423 -22.02 1.18 1.61
C LEU A 423 -21.06 1.97 2.50
N SER A 424 -20.36 2.94 1.94
CA SER A 424 -19.39 3.75 2.66
C SER A 424 -19.62 5.23 2.47
N PHE A 425 -19.61 5.96 3.58
CA PHE A 425 -19.72 7.41 3.66
C PHE A 425 -18.41 7.98 4.19
N ALA A 426 -17.87 9.00 3.51
CA ALA A 426 -16.67 9.69 3.97
C ALA A 426 -16.83 11.18 3.86
N THR A 427 -16.39 11.92 4.87
CA THR A 427 -16.43 13.38 4.90
C THR A 427 -15.18 13.95 5.57
N GLN A 428 -14.80 15.15 5.16
CA GLN A 428 -13.71 15.91 5.76
C GLN A 428 -14.26 17.28 6.15
N LYS A 429 -14.31 17.58 7.44
CA LYS A 429 -14.72 18.90 7.96
C LYS A 429 -13.56 19.54 8.72
N GLY A 430 -12.93 20.51 8.11
CA GLY A 430 -11.75 21.11 8.69
C GLY A 430 -10.66 20.08 8.96
N ARG A 431 -10.13 20.02 10.18
CA ARG A 431 -9.07 19.09 10.60
C ARG A 431 -9.56 17.68 10.87
N LEU A 432 -10.87 17.49 10.96
CA LEU A 432 -11.49 16.21 11.29
C LEU A 432 -12.00 15.52 10.02
N GLY A 433 -11.51 14.30 9.78
CA GLY A 433 -12.04 13.38 8.78
C GLY A 433 -12.84 12.28 9.45
N ASN A 434 -13.90 11.82 8.78
CA ASN A 434 -14.66 10.64 9.18
C ASN A 434 -14.88 9.75 7.96
N SER A 435 -14.80 8.45 8.17
CA SER A 435 -15.19 7.42 7.20
C SER A 435 -15.97 6.34 7.93
N THR A 436 -17.20 6.12 7.52
CA THR A 436 -18.07 5.08 8.09
C THR A 436 -18.51 4.15 6.97
N ALA A 437 -18.42 2.85 7.21
CA ALA A 437 -18.83 1.84 6.24
C ALA A 437 -19.63 0.71 6.93
N VAL A 438 -20.60 0.22 6.20
CA VAL A 438 -21.31 -1.03 6.50
C VAL A 438 -21.03 -1.96 5.34
N PHE A 439 -20.56 -3.16 5.62
CA PHE A 439 -20.27 -4.12 4.58
C PHE A 439 -20.57 -5.57 4.99
N TYR A 440 -20.94 -6.34 3.99
CA TYR A 440 -21.11 -7.77 4.04
C TYR A 440 -20.05 -8.43 3.17
N SER A 441 -19.40 -9.46 3.68
CA SER A 441 -18.47 -10.31 2.95
C SER A 441 -18.77 -11.77 3.22
N ALA A 442 -18.72 -12.60 2.19
CA ALA A 442 -18.92 -14.04 2.31
C ALA A 442 -17.98 -14.81 1.40
N HIS A 443 -17.58 -15.98 1.87
CA HIS A 443 -16.88 -16.97 1.09
C HIS A 443 -17.45 -18.34 1.40
N THR A 444 -17.61 -19.15 0.36
CA THR A 444 -18.05 -20.54 0.50
C THR A 444 -17.17 -21.41 -0.37
N ASN A 445 -16.78 -22.53 0.16
CA ASN A 445 -16.01 -23.56 -0.52
C ASN A 445 -16.73 -24.89 -0.36
N ARG A 446 -16.87 -25.65 -1.45
CA ARG A 446 -17.53 -26.97 -1.47
C ARG A 446 -16.73 -27.90 -2.34
N ALA A 447 -16.46 -29.08 -1.80
CA ALA A 447 -15.84 -30.17 -2.53
C ALA A 447 -16.70 -31.42 -2.40
N TYR A 448 -16.98 -32.07 -3.51
CA TYR A 448 -17.70 -33.34 -3.58
C TYR A 448 -16.79 -34.36 -4.25
N MET A 449 -16.67 -35.55 -3.65
CA MET A 449 -15.99 -36.69 -4.22
C MET A 449 -17.00 -37.82 -4.41
N GLY A 450 -17.19 -38.31 -5.64
CA GLY A 450 -18.16 -39.37 -5.95
C GLY A 450 -19.44 -38.89 -6.62
N GLU A 451 -20.49 -39.78 -6.69
CA GLU A 451 -21.79 -39.38 -7.22
C GLU A 451 -22.37 -38.18 -6.46
N ILE A 452 -22.84 -37.16 -7.21
CA ILE A 452 -23.44 -35.96 -6.65
C ILE A 452 -24.78 -36.28 -6.00
N LYS A 453 -24.72 -36.74 -4.75
CA LYS A 453 -25.91 -36.79 -3.88
C LYS A 453 -25.56 -35.94 -2.65
N GLU A 454 -26.41 -34.99 -2.32
CA GLU A 454 -26.23 -34.04 -1.18
C GLU A 454 -26.13 -34.75 0.19
N ASP A 455 -26.31 -36.05 0.26
CA ASP A 455 -26.37 -36.87 1.48
C ASP A 455 -25.32 -38.01 1.53
N THR A 456 -24.31 -38.03 0.67
CA THR A 456 -23.32 -39.13 0.62
C THR A 456 -21.93 -38.76 1.13
N ASP A 457 -21.24 -39.79 1.61
CA ASP A 457 -19.88 -39.81 2.18
C ASP A 457 -18.83 -39.17 1.23
N GLY A 458 -18.41 -37.98 1.47
CA GLY A 458 -17.39 -37.30 0.64
C GLY A 458 -17.64 -35.80 0.45
N TYR A 459 -18.52 -35.19 1.23
CA TYR A 459 -18.84 -33.78 1.19
C TYR A 459 -17.93 -32.97 2.12
N VAL A 460 -17.28 -31.97 1.57
CA VAL A 460 -16.49 -30.97 2.33
C VAL A 460 -17.10 -29.59 2.08
N HIS A 461 -17.43 -28.89 3.16
CA HIS A 461 -17.95 -27.53 3.11
C HIS A 461 -17.22 -26.64 4.10
N SER A 462 -16.77 -25.47 3.64
CA SER A 462 -16.20 -24.44 4.49
C SER A 462 -16.77 -23.08 4.10
N GLY A 463 -17.45 -22.44 5.02
CA GLY A 463 -18.07 -21.14 4.79
C GLY A 463 -17.78 -20.12 5.89
N ILE A 464 -17.65 -18.87 5.50
CA ILE A 464 -17.62 -17.71 6.39
C ILE A 464 -18.51 -16.61 5.81
N LYS A 465 -19.37 -16.05 6.66
CA LYS A 465 -20.20 -14.88 6.36
C LYS A 465 -19.93 -13.82 7.42
N SER A 466 -19.69 -12.59 6.99
CA SER A 466 -19.30 -11.50 7.91
C SER A 466 -20.08 -10.24 7.58
N LEU A 467 -20.81 -9.70 8.55
CA LEU A 467 -21.45 -8.38 8.49
C LEU A 467 -20.68 -7.43 9.40
N ASN A 468 -20.21 -6.32 8.85
CA ASN A 468 -19.33 -5.40 9.55
C ASN A 468 -19.87 -3.97 9.52
N VAL A 469 -19.61 -3.26 10.60
CA VAL A 469 -19.80 -1.81 10.70
C VAL A 469 -18.49 -1.20 11.20
N THR A 470 -17.94 -0.27 10.44
CA THR A 470 -16.70 0.44 10.81
C THR A 470 -16.93 1.93 10.83
N THR A 471 -16.31 2.61 11.76
CA THR A 471 -16.24 4.07 11.78
C THR A 471 -14.84 4.51 12.15
N ASP A 472 -14.21 5.27 11.28
CA ASP A 472 -12.86 5.76 11.39
C ASP A 472 -12.85 7.28 11.44
N PHE A 473 -12.06 7.82 12.33
CA PHE A 473 -11.82 9.25 12.45
C PHE A 473 -10.34 9.54 12.23
N SER A 474 -10.07 10.68 11.63
CA SER A 474 -8.71 11.20 11.47
C SER A 474 -8.66 12.67 11.86
N TYR A 475 -7.60 13.05 12.56
CA TYR A 475 -7.34 14.43 12.92
C TYR A 475 -5.91 14.79 12.55
N SER A 476 -5.75 15.87 11.80
CA SER A 476 -4.43 16.34 11.35
C SER A 476 -4.19 17.75 11.85
N LEU A 477 -3.08 17.96 12.55
CA LEU A 477 -2.61 19.27 12.99
C LEU A 477 -1.26 19.53 12.31
N GLU A 478 -1.28 20.35 11.26
CA GLU A 478 -0.10 20.71 10.48
C GLU A 478 0.67 19.46 9.98
N ASN A 479 1.95 19.59 9.73
CA ASN A 479 2.83 18.45 9.45
C ASN A 479 3.36 17.77 10.74
N LEU A 480 2.92 18.23 11.91
CA LEU A 480 3.47 17.83 13.21
C LEU A 480 2.80 16.59 13.77
N TYR A 481 1.48 16.50 13.62
CA TYR A 481 0.68 15.51 14.32
C TYR A 481 -0.45 14.99 13.45
N HIS A 482 -0.57 13.67 13.35
CA HIS A 482 -1.70 13.02 12.72
C HIS A 482 -2.20 11.89 13.61
N ALA A 483 -3.45 11.98 14.06
CA ALA A 483 -4.12 10.94 14.85
C ALA A 483 -5.20 10.25 14.02
N ARG A 484 -5.34 8.95 14.21
CA ARG A 484 -6.44 8.15 13.67
C ARG A 484 -6.99 7.27 14.78
N TRP A 485 -8.31 7.13 14.85
CA TRP A 485 -8.97 6.21 15.77
C TRP A 485 -10.25 5.71 15.15
N GLY A 486 -10.69 4.58 15.61
CA GLY A 486 -11.91 4.00 15.08
C GLY A 486 -12.40 2.82 15.89
N VAL A 487 -13.61 2.42 15.53
CA VAL A 487 -14.28 1.26 16.09
C VAL A 487 -14.81 0.41 14.95
N LYS A 488 -14.65 -0.89 15.06
CA LYS A 488 -15.22 -1.88 14.16
C LYS A 488 -16.01 -2.89 14.95
N TYR A 489 -17.18 -3.21 14.47
CA TYR A 489 -17.98 -4.35 14.91
C TYR A 489 -18.12 -5.31 13.74
N ALA A 490 -17.86 -6.59 13.98
CA ALA A 490 -18.05 -7.67 13.03
C ALA A 490 -18.92 -8.76 13.65
N TYR A 491 -19.95 -9.17 12.92
CA TYR A 491 -20.72 -10.37 13.21
C TYR A 491 -20.38 -11.41 12.15
N GLU A 492 -19.71 -12.48 12.56
CA GLU A 492 -19.22 -13.52 11.67
C GLU A 492 -19.92 -14.85 11.97
N VAL A 493 -20.19 -15.61 10.95
CA VAL A 493 -20.75 -16.97 11.07
C VAL A 493 -19.88 -17.92 10.32
N TYR A 494 -19.35 -18.91 11.02
CA TYR A 494 -18.54 -19.98 10.48
C TYR A 494 -19.36 -21.24 10.31
N ASP A 495 -19.22 -21.91 9.17
CA ASP A 495 -19.92 -23.14 8.86
C ASP A 495 -18.94 -24.12 8.20
N LEU A 496 -18.59 -25.18 8.93
CA LEU A 496 -17.60 -26.15 8.55
C LEU A 496 -18.19 -27.56 8.65
N VAL A 497 -18.09 -28.33 7.59
CA VAL A 497 -18.50 -29.74 7.57
C VAL A 497 -17.46 -30.52 6.78
N SER A 498 -16.91 -31.56 7.34
CA SER A 498 -16.05 -32.55 6.68
C SER A 498 -16.61 -33.96 6.91
N GLN A 499 -16.55 -34.72 5.85
CA GLN A 499 -16.77 -36.17 5.73
C GLN A 499 -17.37 -36.89 6.95
N GLY A 500 -18.55 -37.48 6.81
CA GLY A 500 -19.06 -38.48 7.75
C GLY A 500 -19.41 -37.96 9.17
N GLU A 501 -19.70 -36.68 9.36
CA GLU A 501 -20.01 -36.05 10.67
C GLU A 501 -18.83 -35.87 11.64
N GLU A 502 -17.62 -36.34 11.35
CA GLU A 502 -16.50 -36.35 12.28
C GLU A 502 -15.94 -34.96 12.55
N MET A 503 -15.98 -34.05 11.56
CA MET A 503 -15.59 -32.65 11.76
C MET A 503 -16.76 -31.71 11.43
N ARG A 504 -17.43 -31.23 12.44
CA ARG A 504 -18.60 -30.37 12.26
C ARG A 504 -18.57 -29.17 13.19
N VAL A 505 -18.36 -27.97 12.63
CA VAL A 505 -18.62 -26.70 13.29
C VAL A 505 -19.76 -26.04 12.53
N ARG A 506 -21.01 -26.27 12.94
CA ARG A 506 -22.18 -25.70 12.27
C ARG A 506 -22.59 -24.40 12.91
N TYR A 507 -22.67 -23.35 12.09
CA TYR A 507 -23.24 -22.05 12.44
C TYR A 507 -22.69 -21.47 13.76
N GLU A 508 -21.34 -21.43 13.88
CA GLU A 508 -20.73 -20.75 15.03
C GLU A 508 -20.73 -19.23 14.79
N PRO A 509 -21.61 -18.48 15.46
CA PRO A 509 -21.63 -17.05 15.39
C PRO A 509 -20.59 -16.44 16.34
N VAL A 510 -19.89 -15.46 15.83
CA VAL A 510 -18.86 -14.73 16.56
C VAL A 510 -19.14 -13.25 16.50
N ASN A 511 -19.12 -12.59 17.64
CA ASN A 511 -19.14 -11.15 17.75
C ASN A 511 -17.70 -10.66 17.98
N GLN A 512 -17.20 -9.80 17.12
CA GLN A 512 -15.91 -9.16 17.29
C GLN A 512 -16.08 -7.65 17.39
N VAL A 513 -15.49 -7.07 18.42
CA VAL A 513 -15.39 -5.61 18.60
C VAL A 513 -13.93 -5.24 18.61
N SER A 514 -13.57 -4.31 17.75
CA SER A 514 -12.20 -3.79 17.66
C SER A 514 -12.19 -2.28 17.86
N VAL A 515 -11.21 -1.79 18.60
CA VAL A 515 -10.99 -0.35 18.83
C VAL A 515 -9.51 -0.07 18.59
N TYR A 516 -9.20 0.98 17.89
CA TYR A 516 -7.81 1.35 17.67
C TYR A 516 -7.57 2.85 17.84
N TYR A 517 -6.32 3.17 18.17
CA TYR A 517 -5.81 4.52 18.24
C TYR A 517 -4.37 4.56 17.71
N ASP A 518 -4.11 5.46 16.77
CA ASP A 518 -2.84 5.60 16.06
C ASP A 518 -2.39 7.05 16.06
N ASN A 519 -1.12 7.30 16.31
CA ASN A 519 -0.54 8.64 16.33
C ASN A 519 0.75 8.65 15.53
N LEU A 520 0.84 9.52 14.56
CA LEU A 520 2.09 9.90 13.90
C LEU A 520 2.51 11.28 14.40
N LEU A 521 3.67 11.31 15.05
CA LEU A 521 4.34 12.52 15.55
C LEU A 521 5.58 12.79 14.71
N ARG A 522 5.66 13.96 14.09
CA ARG A 522 6.88 14.45 13.44
C ARG A 522 7.57 15.42 14.40
N ILE A 523 8.55 14.90 15.13
CA ILE A 523 9.30 15.65 16.16
C ILE A 523 10.21 16.69 15.50
N SER A 524 10.77 16.32 14.35
CA SER A 524 11.52 17.24 13.47
C SER A 524 11.30 16.83 12.01
N PRO A 525 11.75 17.62 11.03
CA PRO A 525 11.71 17.21 9.62
C PRO A 525 12.42 15.89 9.35
N GLU A 526 13.44 15.57 10.14
CA GLU A 526 14.26 14.37 10.01
C GLU A 526 13.76 13.20 10.84
N PHE A 527 12.92 13.43 11.87
CA PHE A 527 12.55 12.39 12.83
C PHE A 527 11.05 12.30 13.06
N SER A 528 10.50 11.12 12.81
CA SER A 528 9.08 10.82 13.06
C SER A 528 8.88 9.52 13.81
N VAL A 529 7.87 9.49 14.65
CA VAL A 529 7.47 8.33 15.45
C VAL A 529 5.98 8.09 15.25
N GLN A 530 5.62 6.88 14.89
CA GLN A 530 4.24 6.41 14.85
C GLN A 530 4.03 5.38 15.95
N VAL A 531 3.04 5.62 16.79
CA VAL A 531 2.64 4.71 17.89
C VAL A 531 1.17 4.42 17.75
N GLY A 532 0.84 3.15 17.73
CA GLY A 532 -0.53 2.69 17.64
C GLY A 532 -0.84 1.55 18.60
N VAL A 533 -2.09 1.43 18.94
CA VAL A 533 -2.63 0.30 19.70
C VAL A 533 -3.95 -0.13 19.11
N HIS A 534 -4.14 -1.44 18.97
CA HIS A 534 -5.35 -2.07 18.48
C HIS A 534 -5.84 -3.06 19.53
N GLY A 535 -7.06 -2.88 20.03
CA GLY A 535 -7.69 -3.75 20.98
C GLY A 535 -8.80 -4.54 20.32
N VAL A 536 -8.88 -5.84 20.56
CA VAL A 536 -9.90 -6.73 20.02
C VAL A 536 -10.54 -7.55 21.13
N ALA A 537 -11.86 -7.60 21.14
CA ALA A 537 -12.66 -8.54 21.88
C ALA A 537 -13.32 -9.50 20.87
N TYR A 538 -12.92 -10.75 20.90
CA TYR A 538 -13.42 -11.82 20.05
C TYR A 538 -14.29 -12.76 20.90
N CYS A 539 -15.60 -12.80 20.63
CA CYS A 539 -16.60 -13.41 21.47
C CYS A 539 -17.43 -14.44 20.67
N PRO A 540 -16.96 -15.70 20.54
CA PRO A 540 -17.77 -16.79 20.02
C PRO A 540 -18.99 -17.01 20.93
N GLN A 541 -20.14 -17.36 20.36
CA GLN A 541 -21.38 -17.45 21.13
C GLN A 541 -21.39 -18.62 22.10
N HIS A 542 -20.80 -19.75 21.70
CA HIS A 542 -20.84 -21.00 22.46
C HIS A 542 -19.51 -21.34 23.14
N HIS A 543 -18.49 -20.51 22.96
CA HIS A 543 -17.14 -20.79 23.44
C HIS A 543 -16.54 -19.61 24.22
N ARG A 544 -15.34 -19.82 24.76
CA ARG A 544 -14.63 -18.79 25.56
C ARG A 544 -14.22 -17.59 24.70
N SER A 545 -14.47 -16.41 25.20
CA SER A 545 -14.02 -15.16 24.59
C SER A 545 -12.51 -14.95 24.74
N TYR A 546 -11.90 -14.29 23.73
CA TYR A 546 -10.50 -13.90 23.72
C TYR A 546 -10.38 -12.38 23.63
N TYR A 547 -9.41 -11.82 24.34
CA TYR A 547 -9.10 -10.39 24.34
C TYR A 547 -7.66 -10.18 23.92
N SER A 548 -7.42 -9.23 23.04
CA SER A 548 -6.12 -8.96 22.48
C SER A 548 -5.77 -7.47 22.54
N ILE A 549 -4.51 -7.18 22.85
CA ILE A 549 -3.92 -5.85 22.72
C ILE A 549 -2.72 -5.97 21.79
N GLN A 550 -2.73 -5.19 20.71
CA GLN A 550 -1.79 -5.27 19.61
C GLN A 550 -1.08 -3.91 19.43
N PRO A 551 0.00 -3.66 20.17
CA PRO A 551 0.80 -2.45 20.03
C PRO A 551 1.61 -2.45 18.71
N ARG A 552 1.84 -1.25 18.17
CA ARG A 552 2.62 -1.01 16.95
C ARG A 552 3.47 0.22 17.14
N LEU A 553 4.69 0.16 16.62
CA LEU A 553 5.66 1.25 16.68
C LEU A 553 6.42 1.32 15.37
N SER A 554 6.50 2.49 14.78
CA SER A 554 7.41 2.79 13.68
C SER A 554 8.20 4.05 13.99
N VAL A 555 9.50 3.96 13.88
CA VAL A 555 10.43 5.08 14.06
C VAL A 555 11.15 5.28 12.74
N LYS A 556 11.13 6.49 12.23
CA LYS A 556 11.80 6.86 10.98
C LYS A 556 12.74 8.04 11.22
N TYR A 557 13.97 7.89 10.77
CA TYR A 557 15.00 8.90 10.86
C TYR A 557 15.66 9.15 9.50
N PHE A 558 15.64 10.39 9.05
CA PHE A 558 16.25 10.86 7.81
C PHE A 558 17.58 11.57 8.12
N PRO A 559 18.73 10.85 8.19
CA PRO A 559 20.03 11.49 8.37
C PRO A 559 20.39 12.43 7.22
N SER A 560 19.75 12.28 6.07
CA SER A 560 19.82 13.17 4.93
C SER A 560 18.55 13.01 4.09
N GLU A 561 18.29 13.92 3.15
CA GLU A 561 17.14 13.83 2.22
C GLU A 561 17.10 12.54 1.39
N ARG A 562 18.24 11.88 1.23
CA ARG A 562 18.39 10.64 0.44
C ARG A 562 18.43 9.37 1.26
N ASN A 563 18.52 9.45 2.57
CA ASN A 563 18.66 8.28 3.43
C ASN A 563 17.56 8.25 4.47
N LEU A 564 16.93 7.10 4.61
CA LEU A 564 15.95 6.80 5.64
C LEU A 564 16.42 5.57 6.42
N LEU A 565 16.52 5.70 7.72
CA LEU A 565 16.63 4.59 8.66
C LEU A 565 15.28 4.39 9.32
N TYR A 566 14.83 3.15 9.43
CA TYR A 566 13.57 2.85 10.10
C TYR A 566 13.68 1.66 11.03
N LEU A 567 12.86 1.69 12.07
CA LEU A 567 12.63 0.60 13.01
C LEU A 567 11.13 0.39 13.14
N ASN A 568 10.66 -0.81 12.91
CA ASN A 568 9.27 -1.20 12.99
C ASN A 568 9.06 -2.33 14.00
N PHE A 569 8.01 -2.21 14.77
CA PHE A 569 7.50 -3.26 15.63
C PHE A 569 5.99 -3.37 15.46
N SER A 570 5.48 -4.59 15.29
CA SER A 570 4.05 -4.85 15.21
C SER A 570 3.71 -6.15 15.94
N LYS A 571 2.76 -6.09 16.86
CA LYS A 571 2.07 -7.28 17.35
C LYS A 571 0.73 -7.41 16.61
N MET A 572 0.46 -8.60 16.09
CA MET A 572 -0.75 -8.91 15.32
C MET A 572 -1.36 -10.21 15.79
N GLU A 573 -2.69 -10.32 15.71
CA GLU A 573 -3.42 -11.56 16.02
C GLU A 573 -4.42 -11.90 14.92
N GLN A 574 -4.59 -13.21 14.70
CA GLN A 574 -5.50 -13.81 13.72
C GLN A 574 -6.45 -14.73 14.44
N PHE A 575 -7.76 -14.51 14.28
CA PHE A 575 -8.80 -15.16 15.09
C PHE A 575 -9.44 -16.38 14.41
N TYR A 576 -8.96 -16.79 13.25
CA TYR A 576 -9.26 -18.08 12.65
C TYR A 576 -8.03 -18.71 12.03
N HIS A 577 -8.03 -20.01 11.91
CA HIS A 577 -6.94 -20.83 11.40
C HIS A 577 -7.35 -21.45 10.07
N PHE A 578 -6.37 -21.63 9.18
CA PHE A 578 -6.54 -22.52 8.04
C PHE A 578 -6.03 -23.90 8.40
N LEU A 579 -6.88 -24.87 8.21
CA LEU A 579 -6.49 -26.27 8.28
C LEU A 579 -6.38 -26.80 6.86
N ARG A 580 -5.21 -27.25 6.53
CA ARG A 580 -4.87 -27.77 5.21
C ARG A 580 -4.76 -29.28 5.29
N PHE A 581 -5.54 -29.99 4.48
CA PHE A 581 -5.59 -31.44 4.47
C PHE A 581 -4.81 -32.07 3.32
N ASP A 582 -4.28 -31.28 2.41
CA ASP A 582 -3.46 -31.74 1.30
C ASP A 582 -2.21 -30.90 1.08
N SER A 583 -1.29 -31.40 0.29
CA SER A 583 -0.08 -30.68 -0.13
C SER A 583 -0.32 -29.70 -1.28
N PHE A 584 -1.51 -29.71 -1.88
CA PHE A 584 -1.88 -28.84 -2.99
C PHE A 584 -2.60 -27.61 -2.47
N SER A 585 -2.42 -26.47 -3.14
CA SER A 585 -3.16 -25.23 -2.88
C SER A 585 -4.61 -25.29 -3.35
N LEU A 586 -5.30 -26.39 -3.11
CA LEU A 586 -6.71 -26.48 -3.41
C LEU A 586 -7.52 -25.59 -2.44
N PRO A 587 -8.62 -25.00 -2.86
CA PRO A 587 -9.48 -24.21 -1.98
C PRO A 587 -10.29 -25.08 -0.99
N THR A 588 -9.84 -26.29 -0.73
CA THR A 588 -10.37 -27.24 0.28
C THR A 588 -9.99 -26.86 1.71
N ASP A 589 -9.19 -25.80 1.88
CA ASP A 589 -8.75 -25.33 3.19
C ASP A 589 -9.91 -24.92 4.09
N PHE A 590 -9.93 -25.44 5.31
CA PHE A 590 -10.92 -25.09 6.31
C PHE A 590 -10.56 -23.82 7.07
N ARG A 591 -11.52 -22.93 7.20
CA ARG A 591 -11.38 -21.71 8.03
C ARG A 591 -11.99 -21.95 9.41
N MET A 592 -11.20 -22.50 10.31
CA MET A 592 -11.63 -22.82 11.65
C MET A 592 -11.54 -21.58 12.56
N PRO A 593 -12.63 -21.13 13.22
CA PRO A 593 -12.56 -20.05 14.18
C PRO A 593 -11.74 -20.46 15.42
N SER A 594 -11.25 -19.48 16.18
CA SER A 594 -10.55 -19.72 17.44
C SER A 594 -11.55 -20.10 18.53
N ILE A 595 -11.82 -21.42 18.65
CA ILE A 595 -12.77 -22.06 19.57
C ILE A 595 -12.16 -23.30 20.19
N ASP A 596 -12.84 -23.98 21.10
CA ASP A 596 -12.48 -25.29 21.69
C ASP A 596 -11.06 -25.37 22.26
N GLY A 597 -10.55 -24.27 22.83
CA GLY A 597 -9.19 -24.22 23.39
C GLY A 597 -8.12 -23.81 22.38
N PHE A 598 -8.42 -23.78 21.09
CA PHE A 598 -7.51 -23.25 20.07
C PHE A 598 -7.51 -21.71 20.12
N LYS A 599 -6.42 -21.18 20.69
CA LYS A 599 -6.26 -19.74 20.89
C LYS A 599 -5.96 -19.05 19.56
N PRO A 600 -6.29 -17.75 19.44
CA PRO A 600 -5.87 -16.96 18.28
C PRO A 600 -4.38 -17.08 18.02
N ARG A 601 -3.99 -17.21 16.75
CA ARG A 601 -2.58 -17.16 16.33
C ARG A 601 -2.07 -15.76 16.52
N SER A 602 -0.91 -15.58 17.16
CA SER A 602 -0.29 -14.27 17.36
C SER A 602 1.11 -14.21 16.80
N SER A 603 1.54 -13.04 16.37
CA SER A 603 2.87 -12.76 15.85
C SER A 603 3.39 -11.43 16.39
N GLU A 604 4.67 -11.41 16.72
CA GLU A 604 5.44 -10.20 16.97
C GLU A 604 6.48 -10.08 15.85
N HIS A 605 6.46 -8.96 15.16
CA HIS A 605 7.35 -8.67 14.04
C HIS A 605 8.23 -7.48 14.38
N TYR A 606 9.53 -7.64 14.22
CA TYR A 606 10.57 -6.64 14.40
C TYR A 606 11.29 -6.47 13.07
N GLU A 607 11.39 -5.26 12.57
CA GLU A 607 12.12 -4.97 11.33
C GLU A 607 12.92 -3.69 11.47
N MET A 608 14.16 -3.71 11.01
CA MET A 608 15.03 -2.55 10.92
C MET A 608 15.58 -2.48 9.51
N GLY A 609 15.60 -1.29 8.91
CA GLY A 609 16.10 -1.13 7.55
C GLY A 609 16.69 0.23 7.26
N TRP A 610 17.40 0.25 6.16
CA TRP A 610 17.96 1.43 5.53
C TRP A 610 17.47 1.51 4.10
N LYS A 611 16.96 2.70 3.72
CA LYS A 611 16.53 3.02 2.36
C LYS A 611 17.30 4.21 1.84
N HIS A 612 17.84 4.07 0.64
CA HIS A 612 18.53 5.15 -0.06
C HIS A 612 17.77 5.54 -1.31
N PHE A 613 17.43 6.83 -1.43
CA PHE A 613 16.74 7.40 -2.57
C PHE A 613 17.77 7.97 -3.57
N MET A 614 17.77 7.41 -4.78
CA MET A 614 18.55 7.88 -5.93
C MET A 614 17.70 8.82 -6.79
N ASN A 615 18.29 9.54 -7.72
CA ASN A 615 17.56 10.47 -8.60
C ASN A 615 16.42 9.79 -9.38
N SER A 616 16.61 8.57 -9.83
CA SER A 616 15.64 7.82 -10.63
C SER A 616 15.43 6.39 -10.10
N GLY A 617 15.58 6.20 -8.78
CA GLY A 617 15.48 4.88 -8.18
C GLY A 617 15.61 4.89 -6.67
N GLN A 618 15.65 3.70 -6.11
CA GLN A 618 15.88 3.51 -4.68
C GLN A 618 16.50 2.14 -4.42
N CYS A 619 17.27 2.03 -3.35
CA CYS A 619 17.67 0.75 -2.80
C CYS A 619 17.28 0.67 -1.32
N GLU A 620 17.00 -0.54 -0.87
CA GLU A 620 16.60 -0.82 0.50
C GLU A 620 17.26 -2.10 0.96
N VAL A 621 17.73 -2.10 2.21
CA VAL A 621 18.20 -3.29 2.90
C VAL A 621 17.52 -3.32 4.26
N SER A 622 16.93 -4.45 4.63
CA SER A 622 16.32 -4.64 5.94
C SER A 622 16.63 -6.01 6.53
N VAL A 623 16.55 -6.08 7.83
CA VAL A 623 16.62 -7.32 8.60
C VAL A 623 15.35 -7.44 9.43
N TYR A 624 14.85 -8.66 9.58
CA TYR A 624 13.65 -8.90 10.36
C TYR A 624 13.78 -10.13 11.26
N TYR A 625 12.98 -10.11 12.32
CA TYR A 625 12.72 -11.24 13.20
C TYR A 625 11.22 -11.28 13.52
N LYS A 626 10.59 -12.44 13.34
CA LYS A 626 9.15 -12.64 13.52
C LYS A 626 8.93 -13.87 14.38
N THR A 627 8.11 -13.76 15.43
CA THR A 627 7.64 -14.88 16.23
C THR A 627 6.21 -15.24 15.83
N ARG A 628 5.86 -16.51 15.97
CA ARG A 628 4.49 -17.02 15.77
C ARG A 628 4.13 -17.91 16.96
N ARG A 629 2.95 -17.69 17.54
CA ARG A 629 2.43 -18.51 18.64
C ARG A 629 1.07 -19.08 18.25
N ASN A 630 0.73 -20.23 18.82
CA ASN A 630 -0.51 -20.97 18.54
C ASN A 630 -0.63 -21.33 17.04
N VAL A 631 0.44 -21.78 16.44
CA VAL A 631 0.44 -22.36 15.08
C VAL A 631 -0.24 -23.71 15.15
N LEU A 632 -1.19 -23.97 14.25
CA LEU A 632 -1.85 -25.26 14.14
C LEU A 632 -1.25 -26.06 12.98
N ALA A 633 -1.03 -27.34 13.21
CA ALA A 633 -0.65 -28.33 12.20
C ALA A 633 -1.41 -29.64 12.40
N LEU A 634 -1.60 -30.39 11.33
CA LEU A 634 -2.13 -31.74 11.41
C LEU A 634 -1.08 -32.71 11.99
N ARG A 635 -1.53 -33.70 12.75
CA ARG A 635 -0.67 -34.78 13.22
C ARG A 635 -0.31 -35.73 12.08
N PRO A 636 0.93 -36.10 11.89
CA PRO A 636 1.33 -36.98 10.79
C PRO A 636 0.88 -38.43 10.96
N ASP A 637 0.57 -38.89 12.18
CA ASP A 637 0.43 -40.35 12.51
C ASP A 637 -0.99 -40.75 12.88
N THR A 638 -2.02 -39.98 12.70
CA THR A 638 -3.35 -40.27 13.22
C THR A 638 -4.40 -40.52 12.16
N TRP A 639 -4.51 -41.79 11.72
CA TRP A 639 -5.78 -42.37 11.32
C TRP A 639 -6.41 -42.97 12.58
N VAL A 640 -6.93 -42.11 13.46
CA VAL A 640 -7.57 -42.58 14.71
C VAL A 640 -9.05 -42.73 14.45
N GLU A 641 -9.51 -43.97 14.45
CA GLU A 641 -10.91 -44.32 14.67
C GLU A 641 -11.28 -43.90 16.09
N ASP A 642 -12.31 -43.13 16.24
CA ASP A 642 -12.95 -42.63 17.49
C ASP A 642 -12.24 -41.54 18.27
N GLU A 643 -13.03 -40.51 18.58
CA GLU A 643 -12.88 -39.37 19.52
C GLU A 643 -12.41 -38.00 18.99
N GLY A 644 -13.26 -37.32 18.22
CA GLY A 644 -13.22 -35.84 18.09
C GLY A 644 -12.04 -35.28 17.26
N TRP A 645 -12.37 -34.48 16.28
CA TRP A 645 -11.44 -33.88 15.33
C TRP A 645 -10.29 -33.03 15.94
N GLN A 646 -10.46 -32.56 17.20
CA GLN A 646 -9.45 -31.78 17.91
C GLN A 646 -8.14 -32.56 18.12
N LYS A 647 -8.20 -33.91 18.16
CA LYS A 647 -7.00 -34.76 18.33
C LYS A 647 -6.11 -34.83 17.08
N TYR A 648 -6.67 -34.50 15.92
CA TYR A 648 -5.88 -34.45 14.69
C TYR A 648 -4.99 -33.20 14.62
N LEU A 649 -5.14 -32.25 15.54
CA LEU A 649 -4.44 -30.97 15.53
C LEU A 649 -3.37 -30.91 16.63
N MET A 650 -2.21 -30.35 16.26
CA MET A 650 -1.13 -29.99 17.17
C MET A 650 -1.05 -28.47 17.29
N VAL A 651 -0.79 -28.00 18.50
CA VAL A 651 -0.53 -26.58 18.76
C VAL A 651 0.98 -26.37 18.96
N GLY A 652 1.56 -25.48 18.17
CA GLY A 652 2.97 -25.18 18.22
C GLY A 652 3.27 -23.69 18.22
N ASN A 653 4.55 -23.39 18.11
CA ASN A 653 5.08 -22.05 17.93
C ASN A 653 6.06 -22.04 16.78
N GLY A 654 6.38 -20.85 16.26
CA GLY A 654 7.36 -20.69 15.20
C GLY A 654 8.17 -19.41 15.34
N ASP A 655 9.29 -19.38 14.67
CA ASP A 655 10.08 -18.19 14.44
C ASP A 655 10.52 -18.08 12.97
N SER A 656 10.68 -16.88 12.48
CA SER A 656 11.33 -16.62 11.21
C SER A 656 12.23 -15.39 11.31
N TYR A 657 13.33 -15.40 10.57
CA TYR A 657 14.27 -14.29 10.50
C TYR A 657 14.95 -14.23 9.13
N GLY A 658 15.36 -13.05 8.76
CA GLY A 658 15.99 -12.90 7.45
C GLY A 658 16.55 -11.53 7.17
N VAL A 659 17.21 -11.44 6.01
CA VAL A 659 17.76 -10.23 5.43
C VAL A 659 17.12 -10.03 4.06
N LYS A 660 16.69 -8.81 3.77
CA LYS A 660 16.02 -8.43 2.52
C LYS A 660 16.79 -7.30 1.85
N GLY A 661 16.97 -7.40 0.54
CA GLY A 661 17.53 -6.36 -0.30
C GLY A 661 16.60 -6.06 -1.48
N TYR A 662 16.44 -4.81 -1.82
CA TYR A 662 15.66 -4.36 -2.96
C TYR A 662 16.36 -3.22 -3.69
N LEU A 663 16.35 -3.27 -5.01
CA LEU A 663 16.87 -2.23 -5.89
C LEU A 663 15.84 -1.96 -6.98
N TYR A 664 15.46 -0.70 -7.11
CA TYR A 664 14.76 -0.17 -8.28
C TYR A 664 15.58 0.94 -8.88
N GLN A 665 15.84 0.87 -10.20
CA GLN A 665 16.56 1.92 -10.91
C GLN A 665 16.02 2.08 -12.31
N ARG A 666 15.85 3.34 -12.75
CA ARG A 666 15.46 3.70 -14.11
C ARG A 666 16.60 4.50 -14.78
N TRP A 667 16.94 4.11 -16.01
CA TRP A 667 17.93 4.80 -16.85
C TRP A 667 17.33 5.02 -18.23
N LYS A 668 17.04 6.25 -18.59
CA LYS A 668 16.49 6.57 -19.92
C LYS A 668 15.35 5.59 -20.32
N ARG A 669 15.66 4.62 -21.17
CA ARG A 669 14.73 3.60 -21.69
C ARG A 669 14.68 2.31 -20.88
N TRP A 670 15.54 2.15 -19.89
CA TRP A 670 15.63 0.95 -19.07
C TRP A 670 15.02 1.15 -17.69
N SER A 671 14.37 0.14 -17.19
CA SER A 671 13.92 0.06 -15.81
C SER A 671 14.27 -1.31 -15.26
N LEU A 672 14.96 -1.33 -14.13
CA LEU A 672 15.44 -2.53 -13.44
C LEU A 672 14.80 -2.59 -12.06
N GLN A 673 14.29 -3.77 -11.71
CA GLN A 673 13.90 -4.14 -10.36
C GLN A 673 14.65 -5.41 -9.99
N LEU A 674 15.25 -5.44 -8.81
CA LEU A 674 15.92 -6.62 -8.26
C LEU A 674 15.55 -6.73 -6.78
N SER A 675 15.29 -7.95 -6.35
CA SER A 675 15.10 -8.27 -4.94
C SER A 675 15.86 -9.53 -4.57
N TYR A 676 16.39 -9.54 -3.36
CA TYR A 676 16.96 -10.73 -2.76
C TYR A 676 16.49 -10.84 -1.31
N ALA A 677 16.15 -12.05 -0.89
CA ALA A 677 15.87 -12.34 0.49
C ALA A 677 16.56 -13.63 0.92
N TYR A 678 17.20 -13.57 2.07
CA TYR A 678 17.56 -14.74 2.85
C TYR A 678 16.60 -14.85 4.02
N SER A 679 15.95 -16.00 4.18
CA SER A 679 14.93 -16.23 5.19
C SER A 679 15.08 -17.63 5.79
N ARG A 680 14.86 -17.73 7.10
CA ARG A 680 14.71 -19.02 7.79
C ARG A 680 13.43 -19.00 8.58
N SER A 681 12.60 -20.02 8.40
CA SER A 681 11.34 -20.20 9.12
C SER A 681 11.32 -21.57 9.78
N ARG A 682 11.04 -21.61 11.07
CA ARG A 682 11.07 -22.84 11.88
C ARG A 682 9.83 -22.90 12.76
N GLU A 683 9.43 -24.15 13.07
CA GLU A 683 8.31 -24.44 13.97
C GLU A 683 8.71 -25.51 14.97
N TRP A 684 8.00 -25.56 16.09
CA TRP A 684 8.17 -26.61 17.08
C TRP A 684 6.84 -26.89 17.77
N PHE A 685 6.55 -28.16 17.95
CA PHE A 685 5.33 -28.67 18.56
C PHE A 685 5.73 -29.48 19.79
N GLY A 686 5.15 -29.16 20.95
CA GLY A 686 5.50 -29.84 22.23
C GLY A 686 5.09 -31.31 22.30
N GLU A 687 4.19 -31.71 21.42
CA GLU A 687 3.63 -33.08 21.34
C GLU A 687 4.45 -34.03 20.46
N LEU A 688 5.35 -33.50 19.64
CA LEU A 688 6.24 -34.35 18.86
C LEU A 688 7.31 -35.03 19.77
N PRO A 689 7.64 -36.30 19.53
CA PRO A 689 8.65 -37.03 20.31
C PRO A 689 10.00 -36.32 20.35
N GLU A 690 10.37 -35.64 19.27
CA GLU A 690 11.57 -34.82 19.18
C GLU A 690 11.26 -33.37 19.50
N LYS A 691 11.65 -32.93 20.70
CA LYS A 691 11.48 -31.54 21.20
C LYS A 691 12.33 -30.50 20.47
N GLY A 692 12.54 -30.63 19.16
CA GLY A 692 13.41 -29.77 18.37
C GLY A 692 12.66 -28.83 17.46
N LYS A 693 13.33 -27.72 17.04
CA LYS A 693 12.85 -26.83 16.00
C LYS A 693 13.03 -27.51 14.63
N VAL A 694 11.95 -27.65 13.88
CA VAL A 694 11.95 -28.16 12.51
C VAL A 694 11.75 -27.01 11.53
N PRO A 695 12.24 -27.10 10.28
CA PRO A 695 11.88 -26.13 9.25
C PRO A 695 10.36 -26.08 9.06
N SER A 696 9.80 -24.88 8.89
CA SER A 696 8.40 -24.71 8.52
C SER A 696 8.18 -25.18 7.08
N LEU A 697 6.96 -25.63 6.75
CA LEU A 697 6.54 -25.90 5.37
C LEU A 697 6.75 -24.68 4.44
N TYR A 698 6.81 -23.49 5.01
CA TYR A 698 6.99 -22.22 4.30
C TYR A 698 8.44 -21.72 4.32
N ASP A 699 9.40 -22.57 4.72
CA ASP A 699 10.82 -22.23 4.77
C ASP A 699 11.45 -22.27 3.39
N VAL A 700 11.69 -21.11 2.81
CA VAL A 700 12.38 -20.89 1.53
C VAL A 700 13.63 -20.05 1.78
N PRO A 701 14.80 -20.65 1.98
CA PRO A 701 16.01 -19.95 2.44
C PRO A 701 16.49 -18.82 1.52
N HIS A 702 16.52 -19.04 0.23
CA HIS A 702 17.02 -18.07 -0.73
C HIS A 702 15.96 -17.76 -1.76
N GLN A 703 15.73 -16.46 -1.98
CA GLN A 703 14.79 -15.95 -2.98
C GLN A 703 15.46 -14.79 -3.72
N LEU A 704 15.53 -14.88 -5.03
CA LEU A 704 15.99 -13.83 -5.94
C LEU A 704 14.86 -13.55 -6.92
N GLY A 705 14.46 -12.31 -7.04
CA GLY A 705 13.47 -11.86 -8.01
C GLY A 705 14.00 -10.68 -8.80
N GLY A 706 13.63 -10.57 -10.07
CA GLY A 706 14.03 -9.43 -10.85
C GLY A 706 13.20 -9.22 -12.11
N ALA A 707 13.14 -7.97 -12.56
CA ALA A 707 12.52 -7.59 -13.82
C ALA A 707 13.33 -6.49 -14.49
N LEU A 708 13.51 -6.63 -15.78
CA LEU A 708 14.15 -5.65 -16.64
C LEU A 708 13.18 -5.27 -17.75
N SER A 709 12.88 -3.99 -17.87
CA SER A 709 12.05 -3.49 -18.97
C SER A 709 12.83 -2.52 -19.84
N TYR A 710 12.61 -2.60 -21.15
CA TYR A 710 13.22 -1.73 -22.14
C TYR A 710 12.14 -1.09 -23.03
N GLN A 711 12.11 0.24 -23.06
CA GLN A 711 11.21 1.01 -23.91
C GLN A 711 11.80 1.06 -25.34
N LEU A 712 11.24 0.26 -26.24
CA LEU A 712 11.68 0.19 -27.64
C LEU A 712 11.35 1.47 -28.40
N THR A 713 10.07 1.86 -28.33
CA THR A 713 9.53 3.06 -28.97
C THR A 713 8.61 3.80 -28.01
N ALA A 714 8.07 4.95 -28.38
CA ALA A 714 7.02 5.63 -27.58
C ALA A 714 5.79 4.76 -27.32
N HIS A 715 5.57 3.73 -28.13
CA HIS A 715 4.37 2.89 -28.09
C HIS A 715 4.63 1.44 -27.66
N SER A 716 5.88 1.00 -27.59
CA SER A 716 6.20 -0.41 -27.36
C SER A 716 7.31 -0.60 -26.32
N SER A 717 7.16 -1.61 -25.50
CA SER A 717 8.15 -2.03 -24.50
C SER A 717 8.34 -3.53 -24.51
N PHE A 718 9.54 -3.96 -24.13
CA PHE A 718 9.91 -5.34 -23.90
C PHE A 718 10.26 -5.52 -22.43
N SER A 719 9.86 -6.64 -21.83
CA SER A 719 10.14 -6.96 -20.43
C SER A 719 10.68 -8.37 -20.31
N LEU A 720 11.66 -8.52 -19.43
CA LEU A 720 12.23 -9.79 -19.00
C LEU A 720 12.04 -9.89 -17.50
N GLY A 721 11.37 -10.93 -17.01
CA GLY A 721 11.23 -11.25 -15.60
C GLY A 721 11.99 -12.51 -15.25
N GLY A 722 12.45 -12.63 -14.01
CA GLY A 722 13.10 -13.84 -13.54
C GLY A 722 13.00 -14.01 -12.05
N MET A 723 12.81 -15.25 -11.61
CA MET A 723 12.89 -15.60 -10.20
C MET A 723 13.71 -16.87 -10.02
N LEU A 724 14.37 -16.96 -8.86
CA LEU A 724 15.09 -18.15 -8.41
C LEU A 724 14.87 -18.29 -6.91
N ARG A 725 14.47 -19.47 -6.46
CA ARG A 725 14.22 -19.75 -5.05
C ARG A 725 14.72 -21.14 -4.66
N SER A 726 15.18 -21.29 -3.43
CA SER A 726 15.45 -22.60 -2.83
C SER A 726 14.16 -23.43 -2.78
N GLY A 727 14.28 -24.72 -2.91
CA GLY A 727 13.16 -25.64 -2.73
C GLY A 727 12.56 -25.56 -1.33
N LYS A 728 11.25 -25.69 -1.24
CA LYS A 728 10.49 -25.85 0.00
C LYS A 728 10.85 -27.17 0.66
N VAL A 729 10.50 -27.32 1.92
CA VAL A 729 10.59 -28.60 2.63
C VAL A 729 9.50 -29.54 2.10
N ARG A 730 9.83 -30.78 1.83
CA ARG A 730 8.87 -31.81 1.45
C ARG A 730 8.18 -32.34 2.69
N PHE A 731 6.89 -32.62 2.60
CA PHE A 731 6.09 -33.21 3.65
C PHE A 731 5.81 -34.71 3.40
N LEU A 732 5.66 -35.08 2.16
CA LEU A 732 5.43 -36.46 1.74
C LEU A 732 6.65 -37.01 0.98
N ASN A 733 6.85 -38.31 1.06
CA ASN A 733 7.82 -39.01 0.21
C ASN A 733 7.28 -39.18 -1.22
N GLU A 734 8.04 -39.90 -2.08
CA GLU A 734 7.62 -40.16 -3.45
C GLU A 734 6.40 -41.10 -3.53
N ASP A 735 6.12 -41.87 -2.47
CA ASP A 735 4.96 -42.74 -2.34
C ASP A 735 3.76 -42.09 -1.64
N TYR A 736 3.78 -40.77 -1.46
CA TYR A 736 2.75 -39.98 -0.78
C TYR A 736 2.57 -40.33 0.72
N GLU A 737 3.57 -40.95 1.36
CA GLU A 737 3.56 -41.20 2.79
C GLU A 737 4.24 -40.04 3.54
N PRO A 738 3.78 -39.72 4.78
CA PRO A 738 4.42 -38.70 5.61
C PRO A 738 5.88 -39.03 5.90
N LEU A 739 6.76 -38.05 5.74
CA LEU A 739 8.18 -38.14 6.07
C LEU A 739 8.37 -38.20 7.59
N SER A 740 9.38 -38.97 8.04
CA SER A 740 9.85 -38.89 9.42
C SER A 740 10.37 -37.46 9.73
N VAL A 741 10.45 -37.08 11.00
CA VAL A 741 10.96 -35.75 11.41
C VAL A 741 12.39 -35.51 10.93
N GLU A 742 13.24 -36.57 10.88
CA GLU A 742 14.61 -36.46 10.37
C GLU A 742 14.64 -36.24 8.86
N GLU A 743 13.85 -37.00 8.11
CA GLU A 743 13.72 -36.81 6.65
C GLU A 743 13.11 -35.46 6.29
N PHE A 744 12.14 -34.98 7.06
CA PHE A 744 11.53 -33.65 6.91
C PHE A 744 12.56 -32.50 7.06
N ARG A 745 13.62 -32.68 7.89
CA ARG A 745 14.69 -31.68 8.03
C ARG A 745 15.64 -31.67 6.84
N GLU A 746 15.80 -32.75 6.12
CA GLU A 746 16.82 -32.93 5.08
C GLU A 746 16.26 -32.84 3.67
N LYS A 747 15.05 -33.33 3.44
CA LYS A 747 14.45 -33.38 2.10
C LYS A 747 13.78 -32.07 1.73
N ARG A 748 14.24 -31.50 0.61
CA ARG A 748 13.69 -30.29 0.00
C ARG A 748 13.35 -30.56 -1.46
N GLU A 749 12.39 -29.79 -1.98
CA GLU A 749 12.16 -29.70 -3.42
C GLU A 749 13.43 -29.21 -4.14
N PRO A 750 13.60 -29.52 -5.42
CA PRO A 750 14.67 -28.96 -6.24
C PRO A 750 14.64 -27.42 -6.26
N LEU A 751 15.76 -26.83 -6.69
CA LEU A 751 15.84 -25.40 -6.95
C LEU A 751 14.78 -25.01 -7.98
N ASN A 752 13.92 -24.07 -7.59
CA ASN A 752 12.89 -23.54 -8.47
C ASN A 752 13.36 -22.23 -9.11
N TYR A 753 13.29 -22.16 -10.42
CA TYR A 753 13.64 -20.94 -11.17
C TYR A 753 12.73 -20.77 -12.40
N ARG A 754 12.51 -19.53 -12.79
CA ARG A 754 11.65 -19.17 -13.90
C ARG A 754 12.16 -17.90 -14.57
N VAL A 755 12.06 -17.87 -15.89
CA VAL A 755 12.29 -16.68 -16.70
C VAL A 755 11.06 -16.42 -17.59
N ASP A 756 10.53 -15.21 -17.54
CA ASP A 756 9.37 -14.76 -18.28
C ASP A 756 9.77 -13.64 -19.26
N VAL A 757 9.17 -13.64 -20.45
CA VAL A 757 9.37 -12.60 -21.43
C VAL A 757 8.02 -11.99 -21.83
N GLY A 758 8.02 -10.69 -22.11
CA GLY A 758 6.81 -10.01 -22.51
C GLY A 758 7.07 -8.81 -23.43
N TYR A 759 6.11 -8.55 -24.27
CA TYR A 759 6.05 -7.40 -25.16
C TYR A 759 4.73 -6.69 -24.97
N SER A 760 4.74 -5.38 -24.82
CA SER A 760 3.54 -4.56 -24.81
C SER A 760 3.58 -3.49 -25.88
N TYR A 761 2.42 -3.28 -26.51
CA TYR A 761 2.18 -2.23 -27.50
C TYR A 761 0.97 -1.42 -27.10
N ARG A 762 1.13 -0.10 -26.98
CA ARG A 762 0.09 0.84 -26.60
C ARG A 762 -0.03 1.93 -27.65
N LYS A 763 -1.24 2.15 -28.17
CA LYS A 763 -1.47 3.20 -29.16
C LYS A 763 -2.78 3.91 -28.89
N SER A 764 -2.72 5.24 -28.83
CA SER A 764 -3.91 6.10 -28.72
C SER A 764 -4.34 6.56 -30.11
N PHE A 765 -5.66 6.57 -30.34
CA PHE A 765 -6.33 7.05 -31.57
C PHE A 765 -7.39 8.07 -31.13
N GLY A 766 -7.00 9.32 -30.93
CA GLY A 766 -7.85 10.31 -30.27
C GLY A 766 -8.15 9.87 -28.83
N ASP A 767 -9.43 9.75 -28.48
CA ASP A 767 -9.89 9.34 -27.13
C ASP A 767 -9.88 7.82 -26.93
N LYS A 768 -9.53 7.05 -27.98
CA LYS A 768 -9.50 5.58 -27.93
C LYS A 768 -8.09 5.08 -27.64
N LEU A 769 -7.99 3.99 -26.89
CA LEU A 769 -6.72 3.37 -26.52
C LEU A 769 -6.76 1.88 -26.88
N LEU A 770 -5.76 1.45 -27.66
CA LEU A 770 -5.46 0.04 -27.90
C LEU A 770 -4.24 -0.37 -27.08
N LEU A 771 -4.36 -1.47 -26.34
CA LEU A 771 -3.28 -2.07 -25.59
C LEU A 771 -3.20 -3.55 -25.96
N LEU A 772 -2.04 -3.95 -26.49
CA LEU A 772 -1.72 -5.35 -26.79
C LEU A 772 -0.55 -5.77 -25.89
N ARG A 773 -0.70 -6.90 -25.22
CA ARG A 773 0.38 -7.56 -24.46
C ARG A 773 0.51 -8.99 -24.98
N LEU A 774 1.73 -9.39 -25.23
CA LEU A 774 2.10 -10.74 -25.63
C LEU A 774 3.28 -11.19 -24.79
N GLY A 775 3.34 -12.46 -24.44
CA GLY A 775 4.48 -12.96 -23.70
C GLY A 775 4.48 -14.48 -23.55
N VAL A 776 5.46 -14.94 -22.85
CA VAL A 776 5.61 -16.34 -22.50
C VAL A 776 6.08 -16.42 -21.05
N TYR A 777 5.33 -17.09 -20.22
CA TYR A 777 5.77 -17.48 -18.89
C TYR A 777 6.67 -18.70 -18.97
N ASN A 778 7.67 -18.73 -18.11
CA ASN A 778 8.57 -19.85 -17.94
C ASN A 778 9.24 -20.30 -19.24
N VAL A 779 9.84 -19.36 -19.98
CA VAL A 779 10.62 -19.69 -21.21
C VAL A 779 11.78 -20.63 -20.88
N VAL A 780 12.38 -20.44 -19.70
CA VAL A 780 13.40 -21.32 -19.12
C VAL A 780 13.12 -21.42 -17.64
N GLY A 781 12.91 -22.62 -17.13
CA GLY A 781 12.69 -22.82 -15.72
C GLY A 781 12.35 -24.24 -15.32
N ASN A 782 12.43 -24.45 -14.00
CA ASN A 782 11.98 -25.63 -13.31
C ASN A 782 10.86 -25.21 -12.34
N PRO A 783 9.58 -25.27 -12.77
CA PRO A 783 8.46 -24.92 -11.91
C PRO A 783 8.34 -25.92 -10.77
N SER A 784 7.84 -25.48 -9.60
CA SER A 784 7.51 -26.38 -8.51
C SER A 784 6.28 -27.22 -8.85
N GLU A 785 6.11 -28.35 -8.19
CA GLU A 785 4.93 -29.22 -8.34
C GLU A 785 3.62 -28.49 -8.00
N GLU A 786 3.68 -27.44 -7.18
CA GLU A 786 2.54 -26.58 -6.85
C GLU A 786 2.24 -25.53 -7.93
N ASP A 787 3.11 -25.34 -8.92
CA ASP A 787 2.82 -24.46 -10.03
C ASP A 787 1.77 -25.13 -10.94
N ILE A 788 0.78 -24.37 -11.36
CA ILE A 788 -0.38 -24.78 -12.16
C ILE A 788 -0.02 -25.56 -13.42
N LEU A 789 1.19 -25.38 -13.92
CA LEU A 789 1.67 -26.19 -15.03
C LEU A 789 1.65 -27.67 -14.68
N SER A 790 1.74 -28.09 -13.43
CA SER A 790 1.58 -29.48 -13.04
C SER A 790 0.13 -29.95 -13.17
N PHE A 791 -0.85 -29.11 -12.92
CA PHE A 791 -2.27 -29.45 -13.08
C PHE A 791 -2.72 -29.49 -14.56
N TYR A 792 -2.11 -28.62 -15.40
CA TYR A 792 -2.29 -28.63 -16.85
C TYR A 792 -1.21 -29.45 -17.60
N SER A 793 -0.12 -29.84 -16.93
CA SER A 793 1.02 -30.53 -17.53
C SER A 793 0.73 -31.94 -17.98
N VAL A 794 -0.46 -32.44 -17.66
CA VAL A 794 -0.86 -33.73 -18.17
C VAL A 794 -0.73 -33.81 -19.70
N HIS A 795 -0.76 -32.68 -20.43
CA HIS A 795 -0.75 -32.75 -21.90
C HIS A 795 0.00 -31.64 -22.65
N TRP A 796 0.60 -30.66 -21.94
CA TRP A 796 1.47 -29.69 -22.60
C TRP A 796 2.93 -30.10 -22.39
N SER A 797 3.54 -30.65 -23.41
CA SER A 797 4.93 -31.16 -23.38
C SER A 797 6.02 -30.10 -23.23
N GLY A 798 5.65 -28.86 -22.95
CA GLY A 798 6.54 -27.74 -22.77
C GLY A 798 6.28 -27.00 -21.45
N ASN A 799 7.34 -26.74 -20.69
CA ASN A 799 7.26 -25.97 -19.45
C ASN A 799 6.92 -24.49 -19.65
N CYS A 800 6.65 -24.02 -20.87
CA CYS A 800 6.39 -22.63 -21.17
C CYS A 800 4.92 -22.38 -21.51
N LEU A 801 4.34 -21.33 -20.92
CA LEU A 801 2.95 -20.93 -21.14
C LEU A 801 2.90 -19.60 -21.89
N PRO A 802 2.49 -19.59 -23.20
CA PRO A 802 2.24 -18.33 -23.89
C PRO A 802 1.02 -17.63 -23.31
N TYR A 803 1.03 -16.30 -23.32
CA TYR A 803 -0.13 -15.51 -22.98
C TYR A 803 -0.32 -14.35 -23.96
N GLY A 804 -1.57 -13.90 -24.09
CA GLY A 804 -1.93 -12.76 -24.89
C GLY A 804 -3.07 -11.98 -24.25
N SER A 805 -3.02 -10.66 -24.38
CA SER A 805 -4.06 -9.76 -23.90
C SER A 805 -4.26 -8.64 -24.92
N LEU A 806 -5.49 -8.41 -25.31
CA LEU A 806 -5.90 -7.32 -26.21
C LEU A 806 -6.98 -6.51 -25.49
N SER A 807 -6.67 -5.26 -25.15
CA SER A 807 -7.62 -4.34 -24.52
C SER A 807 -7.89 -3.14 -25.41
N PHE A 808 -9.18 -2.81 -25.59
CA PHE A 808 -9.63 -1.66 -26.37
C PHE A 808 -10.56 -0.79 -25.52
N LYS A 809 -10.12 0.44 -25.27
CA LYS A 809 -10.85 1.46 -24.53
C LYS A 809 -11.36 2.53 -25.48
N PHE A 810 -12.66 2.89 -25.41
CA PHE A 810 -13.32 3.85 -26.29
C PHE A 810 -14.51 4.56 -25.64
#